data_fb79ab0dd23c2a775c9b54ee23272a1f
#
_entry.id   fb79ab0dd23c2a775c9b54ee23272a1f
#
_cell.length_a   1.000
_cell.length_b   1.000
_cell.length_c   1.000
_cell.angle_alpha   90.00
_cell.angle_beta   90.00
_cell.angle_gamma   90.00
#
_symmetry.space_group_name_H-M   'P 1'
#
loop_
_entity.id
_entity.type
_entity.pdbx_description
1 polymer ?
#
loop_
_entity_poly.entity_id
_entity_poly.type
_entity_poly.pdbx_seq_one_letter_code
_entity_poly.pdbx_strand_id
1 'polypeptide(L)'
;NYNSNIDLKKIYVRSNIDIDVTKTTTFSVKFSGNFDDYTGPIVSGNDLYRRAMATSPVLFPKYYMPDENHTSTSHILFGNAGDGNYINPYAEMIRGYKQYTNSVISAQAELNQKLDFITPGLSIKVFASTTRNSYSGQQRSTSPFYYSISYYDKLTDTYTLRELNPNGGREDLDYTAEGNQVSSSYYYEASLNYNRTFREKHNITGLLVGVLRENKSGGASSIQTSLPARNIGLSGRFTYAYDGRYFAEANFGYNGSERFAKNERFGLFPSIGAGWMISEEKFWNQDLKNIINKLKLKGTYGLVGNDNIGAWNDRFFYMSEVNLNGSGANFSWGQDFERNVGTIDMIRYRNDKIKWEIAQKMNLGLEVGLFNIFDIQFDYFTEYRKNIFGERQTIPYEMGFSAPLFANKGEASSHGFEVQVDANHAFNKNFWLGVRGNFTYATGKYEYVEEPYRPYPWLSHIGKRIEQSYGLVAERLFIDEEDIANSPVQTYGEYMPGDIKYKDINNDGIINDEDIVPIGFAKSPEIVYGFGVSMGYKNFDISCFFQGAARSSFFINSKATNPFMQMDLGGNNLNGMMQAYADDYWSESNRNIYATFPRLSTTDIANNNRNSTWWLRDGSYLRLKSVEIGYTLPKRLTSHLGMSNLRIYASGLNLFAWNRFKLWDVEQGNDGMQYPIQAVYNFGINLSF
;
A
#
# COMPACT_ATOMS: atom_id res chain seq x y z
N ASN A 1 4.42 23.60 29.42
CA ASN A 1 4.58 22.23 28.90
C ASN A 1 3.22 21.67 28.52
N TYR A 2 2.91 21.65 27.27
CA TYR A 2 1.68 21.06 26.74
C TYR A 2 1.81 19.54 26.68
N ASN A 3 0.74 18.83 27.05
CA ASN A 3 0.76 17.38 27.01
C ASN A 3 0.57 16.92 25.54
N SER A 4 1.67 16.55 24.90
CA SER A 4 1.69 15.95 23.56
C SER A 4 1.73 14.42 23.59
N ASN A 5 1.57 13.78 24.73
CA ASN A 5 1.52 12.34 24.83
C ASN A 5 0.32 11.78 24.07
N ILE A 6 0.51 10.62 23.46
CA ILE A 6 -0.55 9.94 22.74
C ILE A 6 -1.55 9.37 23.75
N ASP A 7 -2.79 9.83 23.66
CA ASP A 7 -3.95 9.27 24.34
C ASP A 7 -5.01 8.92 23.30
N LEU A 8 -5.35 7.65 23.20
CA LEU A 8 -6.33 7.14 22.25
C LEU A 8 -7.39 6.34 23.00
N LYS A 9 -8.61 6.87 23.04
CA LYS A 9 -9.77 6.19 23.60
C LYS A 9 -10.63 5.65 22.46
N LYS A 10 -10.93 4.36 22.52
CA LYS A 10 -11.81 3.72 21.55
C LYS A 10 -13.00 3.11 22.26
N ILE A 11 -14.20 3.49 21.79
CA ILE A 11 -15.46 2.93 22.28
C ILE A 11 -16.11 2.22 21.09
N TYR A 12 -16.32 0.93 21.25
CA TYR A 12 -17.02 0.13 20.27
C TYR A 12 -18.34 -0.40 20.85
N VAL A 13 -19.44 -0.07 20.20
CA VAL A 13 -20.78 -0.52 20.57
C VAL A 13 -21.33 -1.37 19.44
N ARG A 14 -21.85 -2.53 19.74
CA ARG A 14 -22.51 -3.40 18.77
C ARG A 14 -23.76 -4.03 19.37
N SER A 15 -24.84 -3.99 18.60
CA SER A 15 -26.10 -4.66 18.91
C SER A 15 -26.56 -5.43 17.69
N ASN A 16 -26.89 -6.69 17.86
CA ASN A 16 -27.50 -7.55 16.83
C ASN A 16 -28.77 -8.11 17.42
N ILE A 17 -29.89 -7.93 16.72
CA ILE A 17 -31.21 -8.41 17.11
C ILE A 17 -31.79 -9.18 15.95
N ASP A 18 -32.06 -10.45 16.15
CA ASP A 18 -32.74 -11.31 15.19
C ASP A 18 -34.14 -11.61 15.74
N ILE A 19 -35.15 -11.37 14.95
CA ILE A 19 -36.56 -11.52 15.31
C ILE A 19 -37.22 -12.53 14.34
N ASP A 20 -37.62 -13.64 14.82
CA ASP A 20 -38.44 -14.58 14.06
C ASP A 20 -39.89 -14.10 14.03
N VAL A 21 -40.22 -13.29 13.01
CA VAL A 21 -41.56 -12.73 12.81
C VAL A 21 -42.59 -13.85 12.56
N THR A 22 -42.18 -14.86 11.80
CA THR A 22 -42.93 -16.09 11.59
C THR A 22 -41.94 -17.25 11.53
N LYS A 23 -42.45 -18.51 11.43
CA LYS A 23 -41.60 -19.72 11.25
C LYS A 23 -40.74 -19.67 9.97
N THR A 24 -41.08 -18.81 9.03
CA THR A 24 -40.44 -18.71 7.71
C THR A 24 -39.83 -17.30 7.45
N THR A 25 -40.07 -16.36 8.35
CA THR A 25 -39.63 -14.94 8.19
C THR A 25 -38.78 -14.53 9.37
N THR A 26 -37.52 -14.18 9.11
CA THR A 26 -36.61 -13.63 10.11
C THR A 26 -36.26 -12.20 9.71
N PHE A 27 -36.37 -11.27 10.66
CA PHE A 27 -35.97 -9.90 10.53
C PHE A 27 -34.79 -9.62 11.45
N SER A 28 -33.66 -9.17 10.88
CA SER A 28 -32.43 -8.88 11.62
C SER A 28 -32.13 -7.40 11.56
N VAL A 29 -31.82 -6.81 12.71
CA VAL A 29 -31.29 -5.44 12.80
C VAL A 29 -29.93 -5.48 13.48
N LYS A 30 -28.94 -4.89 12.82
CA LYS A 30 -27.57 -4.79 13.33
C LYS A 30 -27.17 -3.33 13.40
N PHE A 31 -26.67 -2.94 14.53
CA PHE A 31 -26.15 -1.61 14.77
C PHE A 31 -24.72 -1.72 15.28
N SER A 32 -23.82 -0.89 14.75
CA SER A 32 -22.47 -0.77 15.30
C SER A 32 -22.02 0.69 15.27
N GLY A 33 -21.33 1.10 16.31
CA GLY A 33 -20.69 2.41 16.43
C GLY A 33 -19.25 2.23 16.90
N ASN A 34 -18.31 2.87 16.22
CA ASN A 34 -16.94 3.00 16.64
C ASN A 34 -16.64 4.48 16.83
N PHE A 35 -16.15 4.84 18.01
CA PHE A 35 -15.86 6.23 18.41
C PHE A 35 -14.42 6.25 18.88
N ASP A 36 -13.57 7.00 18.16
CA ASP A 36 -12.17 7.17 18.47
C ASP A 36 -11.94 8.63 18.89
N ASP A 37 -11.48 8.85 20.12
CA ASP A 37 -11.02 10.14 20.62
C ASP A 37 -9.49 10.07 20.75
N TYR A 38 -8.82 10.95 20.06
CA TYR A 38 -7.36 11.01 20.02
C TYR A 38 -6.85 12.36 20.48
N THR A 39 -5.81 12.33 21.30
CA THR A 39 -4.93 13.47 21.62
C THR A 39 -3.49 13.03 21.44
N GLY A 40 -2.65 13.84 20.81
CA GLY A 40 -1.25 13.50 20.60
C GLY A 40 -0.46 14.61 19.90
N PRO A 41 0.81 14.36 19.53
CA PRO A 41 1.65 15.31 18.82
C PRO A 41 1.01 15.80 17.52
N ILE A 42 1.33 17.01 17.10
CA ILE A 42 0.84 17.58 15.83
C ILE A 42 1.37 16.77 14.65
N VAL A 43 2.65 16.44 14.66
CA VAL A 43 3.31 15.63 13.63
C VAL A 43 3.16 14.15 13.93
N SER A 44 3.05 13.34 12.89
CA SER A 44 3.03 11.87 13.04
C SER A 44 4.39 11.33 13.49
N GLY A 45 4.39 10.15 14.10
CA GLY A 45 5.66 9.47 14.47
C GLY A 45 6.55 9.20 13.25
N ASN A 46 5.94 8.95 12.07
CA ASN A 46 6.67 8.78 10.82
C ASN A 46 7.35 10.09 10.36
N ASP A 47 6.63 11.21 10.40
CA ASP A 47 7.18 12.52 10.03
C ASP A 47 8.27 12.96 11.00
N LEU A 48 8.09 12.69 12.29
CA LEU A 48 9.09 12.99 13.31
C LEU A 48 10.38 12.18 13.10
N TYR A 49 10.23 10.88 12.82
CA TYR A 49 11.37 10.01 12.49
C TYR A 49 12.12 10.52 11.23
N ARG A 50 11.37 10.84 10.17
CA ARG A 50 11.92 11.39 8.94
C ARG A 50 12.69 12.69 9.19
N ARG A 51 12.13 13.61 9.98
CA ARG A 51 12.81 14.86 10.37
C ARG A 51 14.08 14.58 11.17
N ALA A 52 14.03 13.66 12.12
CA ALA A 52 15.21 13.30 12.92
C ALA A 52 16.34 12.70 12.07
N MET A 53 16.01 11.92 11.04
CA MET A 53 17.00 11.36 10.10
C MET A 53 17.53 12.41 9.11
N ALA A 54 16.70 13.37 8.71
CA ALA A 54 17.01 14.40 7.72
C ALA A 54 17.68 15.67 8.32
N THR A 55 17.88 15.73 9.63
CA THR A 55 18.53 16.88 10.28
C THR A 55 19.83 16.47 10.95
N SER A 56 20.91 17.16 10.61
CA SER A 56 22.20 16.98 11.31
C SER A 56 22.09 17.47 12.76
N PRO A 57 22.42 16.65 13.77
CA PRO A 57 22.37 17.08 15.17
C PRO A 57 23.36 18.20 15.51
N VAL A 58 24.36 18.42 14.67
CA VAL A 58 25.32 19.55 14.80
C VAL A 58 24.68 20.87 14.41
N LEU A 59 23.88 20.87 13.33
CA LEU A 59 23.20 22.06 12.79
C LEU A 59 21.83 22.30 13.42
N PHE A 60 21.20 21.24 13.93
CA PHE A 60 19.89 21.26 14.57
C PHE A 60 19.97 20.63 15.97
N PRO A 61 20.80 21.19 16.88
CA PRO A 61 20.87 20.67 18.24
C PRO A 61 19.51 20.80 18.92
N LYS A 62 19.20 19.88 19.83
CA LYS A 62 17.93 19.83 20.54
C LYS A 62 17.54 21.19 21.11
N TYR A 63 18.44 21.83 21.81
CA TYR A 63 18.37 23.20 22.32
C TYR A 63 19.77 23.65 22.74
N TYR A 64 19.94 24.96 22.88
CA TYR A 64 21.13 25.56 23.46
C TYR A 64 20.90 25.90 24.95
N MET A 65 21.97 25.91 25.74
CA MET A 65 21.95 26.53 27.05
C MET A 65 22.03 28.05 26.90
N PRO A 66 21.37 28.83 27.77
CA PRO A 66 21.44 30.29 27.72
C PRO A 66 22.89 30.80 27.75
N ASP A 67 23.22 31.71 26.84
CA ASP A 67 24.42 32.51 26.88
C ASP A 67 24.23 33.75 27.80
N GLU A 68 25.25 34.63 27.89
CA GLU A 68 25.15 35.82 28.72
C GLU A 68 24.00 36.78 28.34
N ASN A 69 23.62 36.78 27.08
CA ASN A 69 22.55 37.65 26.55
C ASN A 69 21.15 37.07 26.77
N HIS A 70 21.04 35.78 26.99
CA HIS A 70 19.77 35.05 27.11
C HIS A 70 19.49 34.45 28.49
N THR A 71 20.20 34.90 29.54
CA THR A 71 20.06 34.39 30.90
C THR A 71 18.67 34.60 31.50
N SER A 72 17.93 35.61 31.06
CA SER A 72 16.56 35.92 31.48
C SER A 72 15.46 35.31 30.59
N THR A 73 15.84 34.56 29.54
CA THR A 73 14.89 33.97 28.60
C THR A 73 14.16 32.80 29.24
N SER A 74 12.83 32.79 29.21
CA SER A 74 11.98 31.75 29.79
C SER A 74 11.68 30.58 28.86
N HIS A 75 11.75 30.80 27.58
CA HIS A 75 11.45 29.77 26.56
C HIS A 75 12.69 28.93 26.21
N ILE A 76 12.42 27.78 25.54
CA ILE A 76 13.49 26.88 25.10
C ILE A 76 14.18 27.46 23.87
N LEU A 77 15.52 27.47 23.89
CA LEU A 77 16.37 27.98 22.80
C LEU A 77 16.63 26.87 21.76
N PHE A 78 15.65 26.56 20.90
CA PHE A 78 15.78 25.48 19.93
C PHE A 78 16.85 25.76 18.89
N GLY A 79 17.74 24.79 18.62
CA GLY A 79 18.77 24.93 17.61
C GLY A 79 18.24 24.77 16.19
N ASN A 80 18.68 25.64 15.27
CA ASN A 80 18.35 25.54 13.84
C ASN A 80 19.54 26.02 12.99
N ALA A 81 19.68 25.46 11.77
CA ALA A 81 20.84 25.72 10.92
C ALA A 81 20.98 27.16 10.42
N GLY A 82 19.90 27.92 10.31
CA GLY A 82 19.87 29.29 9.82
C GLY A 82 18.46 29.84 9.67
N ASP A 83 18.38 31.05 9.10
CA ASP A 83 17.09 31.72 8.87
C ASP A 83 16.21 30.95 7.90
N GLY A 84 14.90 31.02 8.09
CA GLY A 84 13.91 30.45 7.20
C GLY A 84 13.30 29.14 7.72
N ASN A 85 13.51 28.04 7.08
CA ASN A 85 12.82 26.81 7.40
C ASN A 85 13.22 26.22 8.78
N TYR A 86 12.27 26.19 9.70
CA TYR A 86 12.45 25.78 11.08
C TYR A 86 11.93 24.36 11.27
N ILE A 87 12.86 23.39 11.36
CA ILE A 87 12.53 21.95 11.32
C ILE A 87 13.11 21.13 12.48
N ASN A 88 13.54 21.78 13.56
CA ASN A 88 14.09 21.09 14.73
C ASN A 88 13.13 19.97 15.20
N PRO A 89 13.54 18.68 15.19
CA PRO A 89 12.65 17.56 15.51
C PRO A 89 12.07 17.62 16.92
N TYR A 90 12.84 18.13 17.88
CA TYR A 90 12.41 18.24 19.28
C TYR A 90 11.36 19.35 19.44
N ALA A 91 11.57 20.50 18.78
CA ALA A 91 10.57 21.57 18.75
C ALA A 91 9.25 21.07 18.15
N GLU A 92 9.31 20.37 17.02
CA GLU A 92 8.12 19.79 16.37
C GLU A 92 7.37 18.78 17.28
N MET A 93 8.10 18.01 18.10
CA MET A 93 7.50 17.06 19.01
C MET A 93 6.72 17.72 20.15
N ILE A 94 7.17 18.90 20.63
CA ILE A 94 6.63 19.51 21.84
C ILE A 94 5.92 20.85 21.63
N ARG A 95 5.86 21.39 20.39
CA ARG A 95 5.28 22.71 20.13
C ARG A 95 3.76 22.77 20.26
N GLY A 96 3.10 21.66 20.52
CA GLY A 96 1.66 21.62 20.68
C GLY A 96 1.08 20.22 20.56
N TYR A 97 -0.25 20.17 20.37
CA TYR A 97 -0.97 18.91 20.26
C TYR A 97 -2.14 19.03 19.30
N LYS A 98 -2.53 17.89 18.74
CA LYS A 98 -3.78 17.75 17.97
C LYS A 98 -4.78 16.87 18.69
N GLN A 99 -6.02 17.16 18.48
CA GLN A 99 -7.15 16.36 18.94
C GLN A 99 -8.07 16.08 17.78
N TYR A 100 -8.54 14.86 17.67
CA TYR A 100 -9.61 14.54 16.73
C TYR A 100 -10.56 13.51 17.30
N THR A 101 -11.80 13.61 16.85
CA THR A 101 -12.84 12.60 17.06
C THR A 101 -13.20 11.99 15.72
N ASN A 102 -13.16 10.68 15.64
CA ASN A 102 -13.61 9.93 14.46
C ASN A 102 -14.73 8.98 14.87
N SER A 103 -15.88 9.11 14.21
CA SER A 103 -17.07 8.31 14.51
C SER A 103 -17.52 7.55 13.25
N VAL A 104 -17.60 6.24 13.34
CA VAL A 104 -18.16 5.39 12.29
C VAL A 104 -19.40 4.71 12.83
N ILE A 105 -20.55 5.07 12.28
CA ILE A 105 -21.85 4.49 12.66
C ILE A 105 -22.39 3.69 11.48
N SER A 106 -22.74 2.42 11.71
CA SER A 106 -23.35 1.54 10.72
C SER A 106 -24.65 0.96 11.26
N ALA A 107 -25.70 1.06 10.46
CA ALA A 107 -26.98 0.42 10.70
C ALA A 107 -27.35 -0.46 9.52
N GLN A 108 -27.84 -1.68 9.81
CA GLN A 108 -28.19 -2.68 8.83
C GLN A 108 -29.55 -3.28 9.18
N ALA A 109 -30.36 -3.50 8.17
CA ALA A 109 -31.63 -4.23 8.28
C ALA A 109 -31.66 -5.34 7.24
N GLU A 110 -32.04 -6.52 7.63
CA GLU A 110 -32.16 -7.70 6.79
C GLU A 110 -33.49 -8.39 7.02
N LEU A 111 -34.19 -8.67 5.95
CA LEU A 111 -35.40 -9.51 5.95
C LEU A 111 -35.11 -10.78 5.16
N ASN A 112 -35.22 -11.92 5.78
CA ASN A 112 -35.05 -13.22 5.17
C ASN A 112 -36.38 -13.98 5.22
N GLN A 113 -36.88 -14.39 4.04
CA GLN A 113 -38.15 -15.12 3.90
C GLN A 113 -37.90 -16.44 3.19
N LYS A 114 -38.22 -17.56 3.86
CA LYS A 114 -38.26 -18.87 3.21
C LYS A 114 -39.52 -18.97 2.37
N LEU A 115 -39.39 -19.42 1.15
CA LEU A 115 -40.45 -19.56 0.17
C LEU A 115 -40.73 -21.04 -0.14
N ASP A 116 -40.57 -21.93 0.84
CA ASP A 116 -40.78 -23.37 0.69
C ASP A 116 -42.19 -23.70 0.25
N PHE A 117 -43.17 -22.83 0.47
CA PHE A 117 -44.55 -22.95 -0.02
C PHE A 117 -44.66 -22.82 -1.55
N ILE A 118 -43.68 -22.20 -2.22
CA ILE A 118 -43.58 -22.16 -3.68
C ILE A 118 -42.78 -23.37 -4.16
N THR A 119 -41.57 -23.52 -3.63
CA THR A 119 -40.73 -24.69 -3.87
C THR A 119 -39.71 -24.87 -2.73
N PRO A 120 -39.49 -26.09 -2.22
CA PRO A 120 -38.53 -26.33 -1.16
C PRO A 120 -37.13 -25.85 -1.52
N GLY A 121 -36.49 -25.13 -0.60
CA GLY A 121 -35.15 -24.61 -0.75
C GLY A 121 -35.06 -23.22 -1.43
N LEU A 122 -36.21 -22.60 -1.71
CA LEU A 122 -36.25 -21.21 -2.22
C LEU A 122 -36.32 -20.21 -1.05
N SER A 123 -35.56 -19.15 -1.10
CA SER A 123 -35.63 -18.05 -0.16
C SER A 123 -35.32 -16.70 -0.84
N ILE A 124 -35.90 -15.66 -0.30
CA ILE A 124 -35.60 -14.27 -0.68
C ILE A 124 -34.99 -13.53 0.52
N LYS A 125 -33.96 -12.75 0.28
CA LYS A 125 -33.34 -11.86 1.25
C LYS A 125 -33.39 -10.45 0.72
N VAL A 126 -33.82 -9.50 1.54
CA VAL A 126 -33.71 -8.07 1.30
C VAL A 126 -32.84 -7.47 2.38
N PHE A 127 -31.84 -6.73 1.98
CA PHE A 127 -30.86 -6.16 2.88
C PHE A 127 -30.66 -4.67 2.56
N ALA A 128 -30.62 -3.85 3.60
CA ALA A 128 -30.31 -2.43 3.51
C ALA A 128 -29.27 -2.09 4.57
N SER A 129 -28.24 -1.33 4.20
CA SER A 129 -27.30 -0.79 5.16
C SER A 129 -26.93 0.65 4.86
N THR A 130 -26.66 1.39 5.93
CA THR A 130 -26.10 2.72 5.87
C THR A 130 -24.89 2.80 6.80
N THR A 131 -23.83 3.43 6.33
CA THR A 131 -22.65 3.72 7.15
C THR A 131 -22.34 5.20 7.03
N ARG A 132 -22.18 5.86 8.16
CA ARG A 132 -21.76 7.26 8.23
C ARG A 132 -20.44 7.35 8.96
N ASN A 133 -19.47 7.99 8.31
CA ASN A 133 -18.18 8.33 8.89
C ASN A 133 -18.14 9.86 9.10
N SER A 134 -17.76 10.28 10.31
CA SER A 134 -17.65 11.69 10.67
C SER A 134 -16.32 11.90 11.38
N TYR A 135 -15.49 12.76 10.83
CA TYR A 135 -14.22 13.19 11.39
C TYR A 135 -14.28 14.68 11.72
N SER A 136 -13.78 15.04 12.90
CA SER A 136 -13.60 16.43 13.32
C SER A 136 -12.25 16.54 14.02
N GLY A 137 -11.38 17.43 13.57
CA GLY A 137 -10.04 17.62 14.08
C GLY A 137 -9.71 19.08 14.36
N GLN A 138 -8.83 19.28 15.34
CA GLN A 138 -8.29 20.58 15.72
C GLN A 138 -6.87 20.41 16.24
N GLN A 139 -6.05 21.42 16.05
CA GLN A 139 -4.73 21.49 16.66
C GLN A 139 -4.54 22.81 17.41
N ARG A 140 -3.71 22.76 18.44
CA ARG A 140 -3.22 23.93 19.17
C ARG A 140 -1.70 23.85 19.24
N SER A 141 -1.03 24.92 18.76
CA SER A 141 0.42 24.94 18.65
C SER A 141 1.00 26.30 18.98
N THR A 142 2.18 26.29 19.55
CA THR A 142 3.05 27.48 19.66
C THR A 142 3.87 27.64 18.38
N SER A 143 4.48 28.80 18.21
CA SER A 143 5.53 29.06 17.22
C SER A 143 6.87 29.13 17.96
N PRO A 144 7.67 28.04 17.99
CA PRO A 144 8.91 28.03 18.77
C PRO A 144 9.91 29.08 18.37
N PHE A 145 10.77 29.50 19.32
CA PHE A 145 11.90 30.39 19.04
C PHE A 145 13.12 29.57 18.66
N TYR A 146 13.78 29.94 17.56
CA TYR A 146 14.92 29.22 17.01
C TYR A 146 16.19 30.06 17.06
N TYR A 147 17.31 29.40 17.35
CA TYR A 147 18.61 29.98 17.58
C TYR A 147 19.71 29.29 16.79
N SER A 148 20.74 30.04 16.44
CA SER A 148 22.03 29.53 15.94
C SER A 148 23.19 30.18 16.68
N ILE A 149 24.35 29.51 16.66
CA ILE A 149 25.59 30.09 17.21
C ILE A 149 26.06 31.17 16.21
N SER A 150 26.19 32.39 16.71
CA SER A 150 26.75 33.51 15.94
C SER A 150 28.27 33.62 16.08
N TYR A 151 28.78 33.28 17.27
CA TYR A 151 30.21 33.30 17.57
C TYR A 151 30.55 32.23 18.60
N TYR A 152 31.69 31.58 18.45
CA TYR A 152 32.21 30.59 19.38
C TYR A 152 33.68 30.92 19.72
N ASP A 153 33.96 31.09 21.03
CA ASP A 153 35.32 31.31 21.54
C ASP A 153 35.91 29.96 22.01
N LYS A 154 36.90 29.47 21.27
CA LYS A 154 37.59 28.21 21.57
C LYS A 154 38.44 28.27 22.85
N LEU A 155 38.82 29.45 23.32
CA LEU A 155 39.69 29.61 24.49
C LEU A 155 38.90 29.51 25.79
N THR A 156 37.69 30.04 25.80
CA THR A 156 36.81 30.06 26.96
C THR A 156 35.73 29.02 26.89
N ASP A 157 35.61 28.31 25.77
CA ASP A 157 34.52 27.34 25.47
C ASP A 157 33.13 27.97 25.66
N THR A 158 33.00 29.23 25.23
CA THR A 158 31.74 29.97 25.28
C THR A 158 31.22 30.32 23.89
N TYR A 159 29.92 30.47 23.77
CA TYR A 159 29.26 30.86 22.54
C TYR A 159 28.29 32.02 22.76
N THR A 160 28.01 32.74 21.67
CA THR A 160 26.94 33.73 21.61
C THR A 160 25.89 33.28 20.62
N LEU A 161 24.65 33.35 21.04
CA LEU A 161 23.49 32.92 20.25
C LEU A 161 22.90 34.10 19.46
N ARG A 162 22.38 33.80 18.29
CA ARG A 162 21.54 34.67 17.47
C ARG A 162 20.17 34.10 17.34
N GLU A 163 19.14 34.84 17.70
CA GLU A 163 17.77 34.50 17.43
C GLU A 163 17.47 34.62 15.93
N LEU A 164 16.83 33.58 15.37
CA LEU A 164 16.57 33.45 13.95
C LEU A 164 15.18 33.96 13.54
N ASN A 165 14.21 33.95 14.46
CA ASN A 165 12.83 34.32 14.21
C ASN A 165 12.22 35.26 15.26
N PRO A 166 12.83 36.41 15.55
CA PRO A 166 12.43 37.30 16.67
C PRO A 166 11.00 37.82 16.56
N ASN A 167 10.47 37.95 15.33
CA ASN A 167 9.11 38.40 15.07
C ASN A 167 8.12 37.24 14.85
N GLY A 168 8.59 35.99 14.79
CA GLY A 168 7.78 34.80 14.46
C GLY A 168 7.60 33.85 15.63
N GLY A 169 8.47 33.93 16.65
CA GLY A 169 8.37 33.11 17.85
C GLY A 169 7.23 33.56 18.77
N ARG A 170 6.47 32.62 19.31
CA ARG A 170 5.39 32.87 20.29
C ARG A 170 5.21 31.66 21.21
N GLU A 171 5.01 31.92 22.49
CA GLU A 171 4.67 30.89 23.49
C GLU A 171 3.16 30.64 23.61
N ASP A 172 2.33 31.55 23.11
CA ASP A 172 0.88 31.41 23.12
C ASP A 172 0.43 30.36 22.12
N LEU A 173 -0.64 29.63 22.50
CA LEU A 173 -1.24 28.61 21.64
C LEU A 173 -2.11 29.24 20.56
N ASP A 174 -1.77 29.00 19.31
CA ASP A 174 -2.65 29.21 18.17
C ASP A 174 -3.61 28.03 17.99
N TYR A 175 -4.76 28.32 17.41
CA TYR A 175 -5.78 27.35 17.05
C TYR A 175 -5.85 27.17 15.54
N THR A 176 -5.82 25.93 15.07
CA THR A 176 -6.07 25.56 13.67
C THR A 176 -7.11 24.45 13.62
N ALA A 177 -8.19 24.67 12.85
CA ALA A 177 -9.14 23.60 12.54
C ALA A 177 -8.54 22.67 11.47
N GLU A 178 -8.48 21.35 11.74
CA GLU A 178 -8.04 20.35 10.74
C GLU A 178 -9.16 19.93 9.78
N GLY A 179 -10.30 20.64 9.84
CA GLY A 179 -11.45 20.40 9.00
C GLY A 179 -12.42 19.37 9.55
N ASN A 180 -13.63 19.41 8.99
CA ASN A 180 -14.70 18.47 9.29
C ASN A 180 -15.01 17.69 8.02
N GLN A 181 -14.96 16.37 8.11
CA GLN A 181 -15.28 15.49 6.99
C GLN A 181 -16.43 14.57 7.38
N VAL A 182 -17.43 14.50 6.52
CA VAL A 182 -18.56 13.58 6.68
C VAL A 182 -18.72 12.79 5.38
N SER A 183 -18.76 11.48 5.47
CA SER A 183 -19.12 10.62 4.34
C SER A 183 -20.24 9.67 4.72
N SER A 184 -21.06 9.31 3.74
CA SER A 184 -22.16 8.37 3.91
C SER A 184 -22.17 7.37 2.79
N SER A 185 -22.35 6.11 3.13
CA SER A 185 -22.51 5.00 2.18
C SER A 185 -23.87 4.36 2.39
N TYR A 186 -24.57 4.12 1.30
CA TYR A 186 -25.85 3.40 1.27
C TYR A 186 -25.70 2.17 0.39
N TYR A 187 -26.21 1.05 0.87
CA TYR A 187 -26.17 -0.20 0.17
C TYR A 187 -27.53 -0.90 0.29
N TYR A 188 -28.08 -1.29 -0.83
CA TYR A 188 -29.34 -2.05 -0.92
C TYR A 188 -29.10 -3.30 -1.76
N GLU A 189 -29.60 -4.41 -1.27
CA GLU A 189 -29.49 -5.72 -1.93
C GLU A 189 -30.83 -6.43 -1.85
N ALA A 190 -31.21 -7.05 -2.95
CA ALA A 190 -32.26 -8.07 -2.97
C ALA A 190 -31.70 -9.33 -3.61
N SER A 191 -31.81 -10.46 -2.93
CA SER A 191 -31.30 -11.74 -3.45
C SER A 191 -32.33 -12.83 -3.38
N LEU A 192 -32.39 -13.63 -4.44
CA LEU A 192 -33.20 -14.86 -4.54
C LEU A 192 -32.25 -16.04 -4.52
N ASN A 193 -32.37 -16.90 -3.52
CA ASN A 193 -31.56 -18.09 -3.31
C ASN A 193 -32.38 -19.34 -3.50
N TYR A 194 -31.86 -20.30 -4.24
CA TYR A 194 -32.39 -21.60 -4.38
C TYR A 194 -31.33 -22.65 -4.10
N ASN A 195 -31.61 -23.62 -3.22
CA ASN A 195 -30.71 -24.73 -2.93
C ASN A 195 -31.54 -26.01 -2.68
N ARG A 196 -31.36 -27.02 -3.54
CA ARG A 196 -32.06 -28.27 -3.41
C ARG A 196 -31.27 -29.45 -3.97
N THR A 197 -31.32 -30.57 -3.22
CA THR A 197 -30.78 -31.85 -3.68
C THR A 197 -31.92 -32.73 -4.14
N PHE A 198 -31.85 -33.23 -5.38
CA PHE A 198 -32.83 -34.15 -5.96
C PHE A 198 -32.24 -35.56 -6.00
N ARG A 199 -33.04 -36.52 -5.61
CA ARG A 199 -32.67 -37.96 -5.62
C ARG A 199 -31.29 -38.21 -4.96
N GLU A 200 -30.96 -37.44 -3.91
CA GLU A 200 -29.71 -37.51 -3.15
C GLU A 200 -28.42 -37.32 -3.96
N LYS A 201 -28.50 -37.12 -5.28
CA LYS A 201 -27.36 -37.07 -6.20
C LYS A 201 -27.20 -35.75 -6.96
N HIS A 202 -28.32 -35.07 -7.21
CA HIS A 202 -28.30 -33.85 -8.02
C HIS A 202 -28.47 -32.64 -7.12
N ASN A 203 -27.39 -31.99 -6.77
CA ASN A 203 -27.43 -30.75 -6.01
C ASN A 203 -27.45 -29.55 -7.00
N ILE A 204 -28.48 -28.71 -6.89
CA ILE A 204 -28.69 -27.53 -7.70
C ILE A 204 -28.72 -26.33 -6.77
N THR A 205 -27.86 -25.32 -7.03
CA THR A 205 -27.96 -24.02 -6.37
C THR A 205 -28.14 -22.93 -7.40
N GLY A 206 -28.96 -21.95 -7.07
CA GLY A 206 -29.17 -20.75 -7.86
C GLY A 206 -29.14 -19.52 -6.95
N LEU A 207 -28.51 -18.47 -7.41
CA LEU A 207 -28.48 -17.20 -6.73
C LEU A 207 -28.69 -16.09 -7.77
N LEU A 208 -29.63 -15.19 -7.52
CA LEU A 208 -29.81 -13.95 -8.26
C LEU A 208 -29.74 -12.78 -7.28
N VAL A 209 -28.88 -11.80 -7.54
CA VAL A 209 -28.65 -10.66 -6.63
C VAL A 209 -28.75 -9.36 -7.41
N GLY A 210 -29.66 -8.48 -6.97
CA GLY A 210 -29.68 -7.08 -7.38
C GLY A 210 -29.06 -6.19 -6.31
N VAL A 211 -28.17 -5.29 -6.70
CA VAL A 211 -27.43 -4.39 -5.79
C VAL A 211 -27.54 -2.97 -6.26
N LEU A 212 -27.74 -2.03 -5.32
CA LEU A 212 -27.62 -0.60 -5.52
C LEU A 212 -26.70 -0.02 -4.44
N ARG A 213 -25.69 0.71 -4.87
CA ARG A 213 -24.72 1.35 -3.96
C ARG A 213 -24.60 2.83 -4.27
N GLU A 214 -24.59 3.64 -3.21
CA GLU A 214 -24.37 5.09 -3.32
C GLU A 214 -23.40 5.54 -2.23
N ASN A 215 -22.35 6.29 -2.60
CA ASN A 215 -21.42 6.94 -1.67
C ASN A 215 -21.49 8.45 -1.84
N LYS A 216 -21.56 9.17 -0.73
CA LYS A 216 -21.57 10.65 -0.68
C LYS A 216 -20.45 11.12 0.23
N SER A 217 -19.78 12.21 -0.17
CA SER A 217 -18.82 12.92 0.67
C SER A 217 -19.32 14.33 0.95
N GLY A 218 -19.26 14.77 2.19
CA GLY A 218 -19.47 16.17 2.58
C GLY A 218 -18.14 16.93 2.55
N GLY A 219 -18.20 18.25 2.45
CA GLY A 219 -17.00 19.09 2.37
C GLY A 219 -16.34 19.08 0.99
N ALA A 220 -17.12 18.90 -0.06
CA ALA A 220 -16.62 18.84 -1.43
C ALA A 220 -16.00 20.17 -1.87
N SER A 221 -14.83 20.11 -2.50
CA SER A 221 -14.11 21.28 -3.04
C SER A 221 -14.41 21.55 -4.53
N SER A 222 -15.11 20.64 -5.20
CA SER A 222 -15.47 20.75 -6.62
C SER A 222 -16.85 20.14 -6.90
N ILE A 223 -17.43 20.46 -8.07
CA ILE A 223 -18.67 19.83 -8.52
C ILE A 223 -18.52 18.30 -8.58
N GLN A 224 -17.40 17.80 -9.10
CA GLN A 224 -17.18 16.35 -9.23
C GLN A 224 -17.16 15.63 -7.87
N THR A 225 -16.49 16.21 -6.86
CA THR A 225 -16.44 15.64 -5.52
C THR A 225 -17.77 15.76 -4.78
N SER A 226 -18.64 16.74 -5.14
CA SER A 226 -19.97 16.91 -4.58
C SER A 226 -21.00 15.90 -5.09
N LEU A 227 -20.78 15.34 -6.27
CA LEU A 227 -21.68 14.34 -6.83
C LEU A 227 -21.51 13.00 -6.12
N PRO A 228 -22.59 12.25 -5.89
CA PRO A 228 -22.49 10.90 -5.35
C PRO A 228 -21.80 9.96 -6.34
N ALA A 229 -21.19 8.87 -5.84
CA ALA A 229 -20.74 7.76 -6.66
C ALA A 229 -21.78 6.64 -6.56
N ARG A 230 -22.33 6.25 -7.69
CA ARG A 230 -23.40 5.24 -7.78
C ARG A 230 -23.01 4.07 -8.66
N ASN A 231 -23.35 2.88 -8.17
CA ASN A 231 -23.24 1.63 -8.92
C ASN A 231 -24.54 0.85 -8.77
N ILE A 232 -24.95 0.20 -9.85
CA ILE A 232 -26.08 -0.74 -9.85
C ILE A 232 -25.60 -2.05 -10.47
N GLY A 233 -26.05 -3.19 -9.94
CA GLY A 233 -25.65 -4.49 -10.46
C GLY A 233 -26.76 -5.50 -10.37
N LEU A 234 -26.81 -6.38 -11.35
CA LEU A 234 -27.56 -7.63 -11.34
C LEU A 234 -26.58 -8.76 -11.57
N SER A 235 -26.46 -9.68 -10.61
CA SER A 235 -25.55 -10.81 -10.70
C SER A 235 -26.31 -12.12 -10.50
N GLY A 236 -25.89 -13.15 -11.21
CA GLY A 236 -26.46 -14.48 -11.07
C GLY A 236 -25.38 -15.55 -10.98
N ARG A 237 -25.67 -16.58 -10.21
CA ARG A 237 -24.86 -17.80 -10.08
C ARG A 237 -25.74 -19.02 -10.18
N PHE A 238 -25.33 -19.98 -10.96
CA PHE A 238 -25.91 -21.30 -11.05
C PHE A 238 -24.83 -22.34 -10.81
N THR A 239 -25.05 -23.28 -9.90
CA THR A 239 -24.15 -24.40 -9.68
C THR A 239 -24.90 -25.71 -9.76
N TYR A 240 -24.26 -26.72 -10.30
CA TYR A 240 -24.75 -28.08 -10.38
C TYR A 240 -23.67 -29.05 -9.92
N ALA A 241 -24.01 -29.92 -8.98
CA ALA A 241 -23.12 -30.99 -8.57
C ALA A 241 -23.84 -32.34 -8.69
N TYR A 242 -23.19 -33.30 -9.32
CA TYR A 242 -23.69 -34.67 -9.48
C TYR A 242 -22.89 -35.64 -8.63
N ASP A 243 -23.57 -36.25 -7.67
CA ASP A 243 -23.09 -37.33 -6.81
C ASP A 243 -21.74 -36.99 -6.09
N GLY A 244 -21.50 -35.71 -5.82
CA GLY A 244 -20.22 -35.24 -5.24
C GLY A 244 -18.98 -35.35 -6.17
N ARG A 245 -19.18 -35.79 -7.43
CA ARG A 245 -18.09 -36.09 -8.38
C ARG A 245 -17.90 -35.05 -9.44
N TYR A 246 -18.97 -34.59 -10.08
CA TYR A 246 -18.91 -33.62 -11.17
C TYR A 246 -19.54 -32.31 -10.73
N PHE A 247 -18.85 -31.21 -11.01
CA PHE A 247 -19.28 -29.89 -10.62
C PHE A 247 -19.28 -28.99 -11.87
N ALA A 248 -20.32 -28.22 -12.05
CA ALA A 248 -20.41 -27.18 -13.06
C ALA A 248 -20.94 -25.90 -12.42
N GLU A 249 -20.40 -24.77 -12.84
CA GLU A 249 -20.79 -23.45 -12.36
C GLU A 249 -20.88 -22.48 -13.54
N ALA A 250 -21.91 -21.63 -13.53
CA ALA A 250 -22.04 -20.51 -14.46
C ALA A 250 -22.42 -19.27 -13.65
N ASN A 251 -21.72 -18.17 -13.89
CA ASN A 251 -21.98 -16.90 -13.25
C ASN A 251 -22.08 -15.80 -14.31
N PHE A 252 -22.82 -14.75 -13.98
CA PHE A 252 -22.78 -13.49 -14.72
C PHE A 252 -22.88 -12.31 -13.75
N GLY A 253 -22.25 -11.19 -14.14
CA GLY A 253 -22.46 -9.88 -13.54
C GLY A 253 -22.85 -8.92 -14.65
N TYR A 254 -23.97 -8.20 -14.50
CA TYR A 254 -24.37 -7.09 -15.34
C TYR A 254 -24.38 -5.83 -14.48
N ASN A 255 -23.30 -5.04 -14.60
CA ASN A 255 -23.01 -3.94 -13.69
C ASN A 255 -23.01 -2.60 -14.42
N GLY A 256 -23.57 -1.58 -13.79
CA GLY A 256 -23.58 -0.21 -14.25
C GLY A 256 -22.84 0.73 -13.31
N SER A 257 -22.02 1.63 -13.87
CA SER A 257 -21.25 2.63 -13.12
C SER A 257 -21.48 4.02 -13.70
N GLU A 258 -21.73 4.99 -12.84
CA GLU A 258 -21.90 6.40 -13.24
C GLU A 258 -20.58 7.05 -13.71
N ARG A 259 -19.43 6.38 -13.53
CA ARG A 259 -18.14 6.85 -14.06
C ARG A 259 -18.10 6.90 -15.59
N PHE A 260 -19.00 6.19 -16.25
CA PHE A 260 -19.08 6.09 -17.71
C PHE A 260 -20.29 6.83 -18.29
N ALA A 261 -20.14 7.29 -19.52
CA ALA A 261 -21.24 7.86 -20.30
C ALA A 261 -22.40 6.86 -20.44
N LYS A 262 -23.60 7.37 -20.73
CA LYS A 262 -24.83 6.56 -20.75
C LYS A 262 -24.72 5.29 -21.60
N ASN A 263 -24.04 5.37 -22.75
CA ASN A 263 -23.91 4.25 -23.70
C ASN A 263 -22.84 3.22 -23.30
N GLU A 264 -21.87 3.60 -22.43
CA GLU A 264 -20.76 2.74 -21.98
C GLU A 264 -20.94 2.33 -20.51
N ARG A 265 -22.05 2.72 -19.89
CA ARG A 265 -22.32 2.58 -18.46
C ARG A 265 -22.39 1.15 -17.98
N PHE A 266 -22.98 0.24 -18.78
CA PHE A 266 -23.23 -1.15 -18.39
C PHE A 266 -22.26 -2.12 -19.04
N GLY A 267 -21.75 -3.05 -18.24
CA GLY A 267 -20.89 -4.15 -18.69
C GLY A 267 -21.45 -5.52 -18.26
N LEU A 268 -21.33 -6.51 -19.15
CA LEU A 268 -21.67 -7.91 -18.91
C LEU A 268 -20.39 -8.73 -18.74
N PHE A 269 -20.29 -9.45 -17.61
CA PHE A 269 -19.11 -10.20 -17.19
C PHE A 269 -19.51 -11.65 -16.86
N PRO A 270 -19.57 -12.55 -17.85
CA PRO A 270 -19.87 -13.97 -17.62
C PRO A 270 -18.63 -14.74 -17.16
N SER A 271 -18.85 -15.82 -16.40
CA SER A 271 -17.82 -16.80 -16.08
C SER A 271 -18.41 -18.21 -15.97
N ILE A 272 -17.58 -19.20 -16.28
CA ILE A 272 -17.92 -20.62 -16.17
C ILE A 272 -16.82 -21.36 -15.43
N GLY A 273 -17.21 -22.44 -14.76
CA GLY A 273 -16.29 -23.33 -14.07
C GLY A 273 -16.75 -24.77 -14.13
N ALA A 274 -15.79 -25.68 -14.10
CA ALA A 274 -16.01 -27.10 -14.00
C ALA A 274 -15.05 -27.74 -13.00
N GLY A 275 -15.49 -28.81 -12.34
CA GLY A 275 -14.68 -29.57 -11.41
C GLY A 275 -14.98 -31.06 -11.48
N TRP A 276 -13.97 -31.87 -11.27
CA TRP A 276 -14.07 -33.32 -11.22
C TRP A 276 -13.36 -33.90 -10.01
N MET A 277 -14.11 -34.51 -9.12
CA MET A 277 -13.60 -35.24 -7.96
C MET A 277 -13.27 -36.66 -8.37
N ILE A 278 -12.08 -36.91 -8.81
CA ILE A 278 -11.60 -38.19 -9.35
C ILE A 278 -11.60 -39.24 -8.23
N SER A 279 -11.27 -38.85 -7.02
CA SER A 279 -11.22 -39.73 -5.85
C SER A 279 -12.60 -40.29 -5.41
N GLU A 280 -13.71 -39.77 -5.93
CA GLU A 280 -15.04 -40.26 -5.69
C GLU A 280 -15.58 -41.16 -6.82
N GLU A 281 -14.75 -41.43 -7.84
CA GLU A 281 -15.12 -42.33 -8.92
C GLU A 281 -15.13 -43.81 -8.48
N LYS A 282 -15.95 -44.61 -9.14
CA LYS A 282 -16.07 -46.04 -8.82
C LYS A 282 -14.80 -46.86 -9.04
N PHE A 283 -13.93 -46.41 -9.93
CA PHE A 283 -12.64 -47.06 -10.18
C PHE A 283 -11.56 -46.69 -9.11
N TRP A 284 -11.86 -45.70 -8.24
CA TRP A 284 -10.98 -45.31 -7.15
C TRP A 284 -11.22 -46.18 -5.94
N ASN A 285 -10.46 -47.27 -5.86
CA ASN A 285 -10.65 -48.28 -4.81
C ASN A 285 -10.17 -47.79 -3.43
N GLN A 286 -10.47 -48.58 -2.38
CA GLN A 286 -10.15 -48.20 -1.00
C GLN A 286 -8.63 -48.11 -0.75
N ASP A 287 -7.83 -48.96 -1.43
CA ASP A 287 -6.37 -48.92 -1.28
C ASP A 287 -5.78 -47.60 -1.81
N LEU A 288 -6.30 -47.11 -2.94
CA LEU A 288 -5.98 -45.79 -3.46
C LEU A 288 -6.44 -44.65 -2.54
N LYS A 289 -7.65 -44.78 -1.95
CA LYS A 289 -8.17 -43.79 -0.99
C LYS A 289 -7.35 -43.70 0.29
N ASN A 290 -6.73 -44.80 0.70
CA ASN A 290 -5.84 -44.79 1.87
C ASN A 290 -4.55 -43.98 1.62
N ILE A 291 -4.11 -43.87 0.35
CA ILE A 291 -2.92 -43.10 -0.05
C ILE A 291 -3.34 -41.71 -0.53
N ILE A 292 -4.26 -41.65 -1.50
CA ILE A 292 -4.76 -40.40 -2.07
C ILE A 292 -6.26 -40.31 -1.75
N ASN A 293 -6.56 -39.70 -0.62
CA ASN A 293 -7.94 -39.59 -0.11
C ASN A 293 -8.77 -38.52 -0.83
N LYS A 294 -8.11 -37.60 -1.51
CA LYS A 294 -8.74 -36.53 -2.32
C LYS A 294 -7.92 -36.31 -3.60
N LEU A 295 -8.58 -36.33 -4.73
CA LEU A 295 -8.02 -35.88 -6.01
C LEU A 295 -9.11 -35.16 -6.79
N LYS A 296 -8.94 -33.83 -6.94
CA LYS A 296 -9.90 -32.98 -7.65
C LYS A 296 -9.18 -32.12 -8.68
N LEU A 297 -9.69 -32.15 -9.89
CA LEU A 297 -9.35 -31.18 -10.94
C LEU A 297 -10.43 -30.11 -11.01
N LYS A 298 -10.04 -28.87 -11.21
CA LYS A 298 -10.95 -27.74 -11.41
C LYS A 298 -10.41 -26.79 -12.46
N GLY A 299 -11.32 -26.15 -13.19
CA GLY A 299 -10.97 -25.13 -14.16
C GLY A 299 -12.04 -24.05 -14.23
N THR A 300 -11.63 -22.80 -14.33
CA THR A 300 -12.53 -21.66 -14.49
C THR A 300 -12.05 -20.74 -15.58
N TYR A 301 -12.99 -20.12 -16.30
CA TYR A 301 -12.73 -19.06 -17.25
C TYR A 301 -13.81 -17.99 -17.14
N GLY A 302 -13.43 -16.72 -17.14
CA GLY A 302 -14.41 -15.66 -17.03
C GLY A 302 -13.87 -14.28 -17.34
N LEU A 303 -14.82 -13.35 -17.49
CA LEU A 303 -14.56 -11.94 -17.66
C LEU A 303 -14.82 -11.21 -16.34
N VAL A 304 -13.95 -10.25 -16.01
CA VAL A 304 -14.11 -9.34 -14.88
C VAL A 304 -13.99 -7.90 -15.38
N GLY A 305 -14.96 -7.07 -15.02
CA GLY A 305 -14.95 -5.64 -15.33
C GLY A 305 -14.36 -4.84 -14.17
N ASN A 306 -13.58 -3.80 -14.51
CA ASN A 306 -13.10 -2.80 -13.57
C ASN A 306 -13.59 -1.41 -14.00
N ASP A 307 -14.28 -0.70 -13.10
CA ASP A 307 -14.74 0.68 -13.29
C ASP A 307 -13.89 1.70 -12.50
N ASN A 308 -12.83 1.25 -11.84
CA ASN A 308 -11.98 2.12 -11.05
C ASN A 308 -10.98 2.88 -11.93
N ILE A 309 -11.51 3.83 -12.70
CA ILE A 309 -10.77 4.76 -13.54
C ILE A 309 -10.66 6.12 -12.87
N GLY A 310 -9.50 6.77 -13.00
CA GLY A 310 -9.23 8.07 -12.39
C GLY A 310 -9.24 8.06 -10.86
N ALA A 311 -9.07 9.24 -10.28
CA ALA A 311 -9.14 9.46 -8.85
C ALA A 311 -10.57 9.79 -8.37
N TRP A 312 -10.80 9.83 -7.05
CA TRP A 312 -12.09 10.25 -6.49
C TRP A 312 -12.51 11.67 -6.94
N ASN A 313 -11.57 12.57 -7.05
CA ASN A 313 -11.75 13.96 -7.46
C ASN A 313 -11.69 14.18 -8.99
N ASP A 314 -11.39 13.15 -9.76
CA ASP A 314 -11.29 13.19 -11.22
C ASP A 314 -11.78 11.88 -11.85
N ARG A 315 -13.11 11.71 -11.99
CA ARG A 315 -13.72 10.41 -12.33
C ARG A 315 -14.72 10.44 -13.49
N PHE A 316 -15.23 11.60 -13.87
CA PHE A 316 -16.26 11.70 -14.94
C PHE A 316 -15.65 12.18 -16.25
N PHE A 317 -14.87 11.32 -16.90
CA PHE A 317 -14.15 11.64 -18.14
C PHE A 317 -15.04 11.91 -19.35
N TYR A 318 -16.33 11.62 -19.26
CA TYR A 318 -17.31 12.00 -20.27
C TYR A 318 -17.81 13.45 -20.13
N MET A 319 -17.36 14.18 -19.12
CA MET A 319 -17.63 15.60 -18.95
C MET A 319 -16.37 16.40 -19.18
N SER A 320 -16.46 17.51 -19.92
CA SER A 320 -15.40 18.52 -19.98
C SER A 320 -15.38 19.31 -18.68
N GLU A 321 -14.19 19.78 -18.32
CA GLU A 321 -13.99 20.65 -17.16
C GLU A 321 -13.18 21.87 -17.56
N VAL A 322 -13.71 23.06 -17.26
CA VAL A 322 -13.14 24.35 -17.62
C VAL A 322 -13.03 25.21 -16.38
N ASN A 323 -11.84 25.76 -16.14
CA ASN A 323 -11.63 26.77 -15.11
C ASN A 323 -11.72 28.17 -15.75
N LEU A 324 -12.69 28.95 -15.29
CA LEU A 324 -12.91 30.31 -15.82
C LEU A 324 -11.98 31.36 -15.20
N ASN A 325 -11.24 31.01 -14.16
CA ASN A 325 -10.26 31.86 -13.47
C ASN A 325 -8.90 31.14 -13.38
N GLY A 326 -8.44 30.58 -14.49
CA GLY A 326 -7.18 29.87 -14.57
C GLY A 326 -5.99 30.80 -14.32
N SER A 327 -4.92 30.25 -13.71
CA SER A 327 -3.67 30.96 -13.44
C SER A 327 -2.55 30.64 -14.44
N GLY A 328 -2.80 29.76 -15.39
CA GLY A 328 -1.78 29.25 -16.34
C GLY A 328 -1.30 30.29 -17.37
N ALA A 329 -2.16 31.23 -17.74
CA ALA A 329 -1.80 32.37 -18.56
C ALA A 329 -2.55 33.60 -18.05
N ASN A 330 -1.86 34.48 -17.38
CA ASN A 330 -2.45 35.73 -16.91
C ASN A 330 -2.25 36.83 -17.96
N PHE A 331 -3.30 37.56 -18.28
CA PHE A 331 -3.17 38.78 -19.05
C PHE A 331 -3.05 39.97 -18.09
N SER A 332 -1.95 40.75 -18.29
CA SER A 332 -1.75 41.98 -17.56
C SER A 332 -2.33 43.15 -18.37
N TRP A 333 -3.19 43.95 -17.74
CA TRP A 333 -3.89 45.08 -18.30
C TRP A 333 -3.57 46.34 -17.55
N GLY A 334 -3.83 47.46 -18.17
CA GLY A 334 -3.60 48.79 -17.61
C GLY A 334 -2.28 49.43 -18.12
N GLN A 335 -2.09 50.72 -17.84
CA GLN A 335 -0.94 51.47 -18.30
C GLN A 335 0.37 50.91 -17.74
N ASP A 336 0.35 50.40 -16.51
CA ASP A 336 1.52 49.84 -15.80
C ASP A 336 1.48 48.29 -15.71
N PHE A 337 0.58 47.61 -16.45
CA PHE A 337 0.39 46.15 -16.46
C PHE A 337 0.14 45.55 -15.07
N GLU A 338 -0.36 46.30 -14.12
CA GLU A 338 -0.59 45.84 -12.74
C GLU A 338 -1.88 45.01 -12.57
N ARG A 339 -2.82 45.16 -13.51
CA ARG A 339 -4.10 44.40 -13.44
C ARG A 339 -3.95 43.05 -14.11
N ASN A 340 -3.69 42.02 -13.34
CA ASN A 340 -3.69 40.64 -13.80
C ASN A 340 -5.10 40.07 -13.83
N VAL A 341 -5.49 39.48 -14.95
CA VAL A 341 -6.77 38.80 -15.14
C VAL A 341 -6.48 37.34 -15.54
N GLY A 342 -7.04 36.39 -14.78
CA GLY A 342 -6.94 34.97 -15.10
C GLY A 342 -7.62 34.64 -16.43
N THR A 343 -7.10 33.65 -17.10
CA THR A 343 -7.65 33.12 -18.37
C THR A 343 -8.55 31.91 -18.15
N ILE A 344 -9.16 31.48 -19.22
CA ILE A 344 -9.94 30.21 -19.25
C ILE A 344 -8.93 29.08 -19.48
N ASP A 345 -8.85 28.14 -18.52
CA ASP A 345 -8.04 26.92 -18.65
C ASP A 345 -8.96 25.72 -18.88
N MET A 346 -8.64 24.94 -19.92
CA MET A 346 -9.26 23.64 -20.13
C MET A 346 -8.56 22.63 -19.20
N ILE A 347 -9.28 22.15 -18.19
CA ILE A 347 -8.76 21.17 -17.24
C ILE A 347 -8.87 19.76 -17.82
N ARG A 348 -9.97 19.50 -18.55
CA ARG A 348 -10.20 18.19 -19.15
C ARG A 348 -11.12 18.28 -20.38
N TYR A 349 -10.73 17.57 -21.43
CA TYR A 349 -11.58 17.32 -22.61
C TYR A 349 -12.46 16.10 -22.37
N ARG A 350 -13.74 16.20 -22.73
CA ARG A 350 -14.69 15.08 -22.63
C ARG A 350 -14.31 13.92 -23.56
N ASN A 351 -14.52 12.69 -23.08
CA ASN A 351 -14.48 11.50 -23.92
C ASN A 351 -15.60 10.53 -23.55
N ASP A 352 -16.66 10.49 -24.35
CA ASP A 352 -17.85 9.65 -24.14
C ASP A 352 -17.58 8.15 -24.39
N LYS A 353 -16.42 7.79 -24.96
CA LYS A 353 -16.04 6.42 -25.31
C LYS A 353 -15.22 5.73 -24.21
N ILE A 354 -15.00 6.41 -23.08
CA ILE A 354 -14.37 5.79 -21.92
C ILE A 354 -15.29 4.70 -21.36
N LYS A 355 -14.76 3.50 -21.18
CA LYS A 355 -15.50 2.29 -20.84
C LYS A 355 -14.78 1.40 -19.84
N TRP A 356 -15.42 0.30 -19.48
CA TRP A 356 -14.88 -0.70 -18.58
C TRP A 356 -13.55 -1.28 -19.07
N GLU A 357 -12.60 -1.39 -18.16
CA GLU A 357 -11.46 -2.30 -18.32
C GLU A 357 -11.96 -3.72 -18.16
N ILE A 358 -11.48 -4.64 -18.99
CA ILE A 358 -11.92 -6.04 -19.01
C ILE A 358 -10.72 -6.94 -18.80
N ALA A 359 -10.76 -7.76 -17.76
CA ALA A 359 -9.80 -8.82 -17.49
C ALA A 359 -10.43 -10.17 -17.88
N GLN A 360 -9.77 -10.89 -18.77
CA GLN A 360 -10.04 -12.29 -19.10
C GLN A 360 -9.19 -13.15 -18.19
N LYS A 361 -9.82 -13.97 -17.36
CA LYS A 361 -9.13 -14.78 -16.36
C LYS A 361 -9.38 -16.25 -16.61
N MET A 362 -8.31 -17.05 -16.50
CA MET A 362 -8.36 -18.51 -16.50
C MET A 362 -7.61 -19.01 -15.27
N ASN A 363 -8.18 -20.01 -14.61
CA ASN A 363 -7.54 -20.76 -13.53
C ASN A 363 -7.72 -22.26 -13.76
N LEU A 364 -6.64 -23.02 -13.60
CA LEU A 364 -6.62 -24.47 -13.60
C LEU A 364 -6.04 -24.95 -12.27
N GLY A 365 -6.81 -25.70 -11.51
CA GLY A 365 -6.43 -26.12 -10.17
C GLY A 365 -6.47 -27.65 -10.00
N LEU A 366 -5.55 -28.11 -9.16
CA LEU A 366 -5.42 -29.49 -8.69
C LEU A 366 -5.43 -29.50 -7.17
N GLU A 367 -6.34 -30.27 -6.57
CA GLU A 367 -6.37 -30.50 -5.13
C GLU A 367 -6.07 -31.97 -4.84
N VAL A 368 -5.08 -32.21 -3.98
CA VAL A 368 -4.61 -33.56 -3.62
C VAL A 368 -4.56 -33.71 -2.12
N GLY A 369 -5.30 -34.68 -1.59
CA GLY A 369 -5.20 -35.11 -0.20
C GLY A 369 -4.40 -36.41 -0.14
N LEU A 370 -3.38 -36.45 0.73
CA LEU A 370 -2.52 -37.63 0.89
C LEU A 370 -2.54 -38.12 2.33
N PHE A 371 -2.72 -39.43 2.50
CA PHE A 371 -2.65 -40.14 3.78
C PHE A 371 -3.60 -39.63 4.88
N ASN A 372 -4.59 -38.82 4.54
CA ASN A 372 -5.39 -38.02 5.48
C ASN A 372 -4.53 -37.08 6.37
N ILE A 373 -3.34 -36.70 5.91
CA ILE A 373 -2.38 -35.84 6.62
C ILE A 373 -2.13 -34.56 5.84
N PHE A 374 -1.90 -34.68 4.53
CA PHE A 374 -1.57 -33.56 3.67
C PHE A 374 -2.73 -33.15 2.78
N ASP A 375 -3.05 -31.87 2.76
CA ASP A 375 -3.87 -31.21 1.75
C ASP A 375 -2.98 -30.29 0.93
N ILE A 376 -2.90 -30.58 -0.37
CA ILE A 376 -2.06 -29.84 -1.32
C ILE A 376 -2.99 -29.26 -2.37
N GLN A 377 -2.88 -27.96 -2.60
CA GLN A 377 -3.57 -27.25 -3.66
C GLN A 377 -2.56 -26.60 -4.57
N PHE A 378 -2.70 -26.82 -5.86
CA PHE A 378 -1.94 -26.18 -6.91
C PHE A 378 -2.89 -25.49 -7.86
N ASP A 379 -2.69 -24.20 -8.13
CA ASP A 379 -3.47 -23.40 -9.07
C ASP A 379 -2.53 -22.71 -10.07
N TYR A 380 -2.76 -22.88 -11.36
CA TYR A 380 -2.15 -22.10 -12.43
C TYR A 380 -3.16 -21.11 -12.95
N PHE A 381 -2.77 -19.85 -13.04
CA PHE A 381 -3.66 -18.78 -13.50
C PHE A 381 -3.03 -17.95 -14.61
N THR A 382 -3.90 -17.42 -15.46
CA THR A 382 -3.55 -16.38 -16.44
C THR A 382 -4.60 -15.28 -16.43
N GLU A 383 -4.15 -14.07 -16.67
CA GLU A 383 -5.00 -12.91 -16.86
C GLU A 383 -4.54 -12.13 -18.10
N TYR A 384 -5.49 -11.78 -18.96
CA TYR A 384 -5.27 -10.82 -20.04
C TYR A 384 -6.23 -9.65 -19.85
N ARG A 385 -5.67 -8.46 -19.64
CA ARG A 385 -6.42 -7.24 -19.37
C ARG A 385 -6.35 -6.32 -20.58
N LYS A 386 -7.50 -5.82 -21.01
CA LYS A 386 -7.65 -4.91 -22.12
C LYS A 386 -8.49 -3.70 -21.75
N ASN A 387 -8.45 -2.68 -22.63
CA ASN A 387 -9.10 -1.39 -22.39
C ASN A 387 -8.59 -0.70 -21.12
N ILE A 388 -7.31 -0.86 -20.75
CA ILE A 388 -6.73 -0.17 -19.62
C ILE A 388 -6.77 1.33 -19.89
N PHE A 389 -7.32 2.07 -18.94
CA PHE A 389 -7.44 3.52 -19.01
C PHE A 389 -6.07 4.18 -18.86
N GLY A 390 -5.78 5.18 -19.69
CA GLY A 390 -4.53 5.93 -19.64
C GLY A 390 -4.56 7.19 -20.49
N GLU A 391 -3.54 8.00 -20.30
CA GLU A 391 -3.31 9.21 -21.09
C GLU A 391 -2.83 8.86 -22.47
N ARG A 392 -3.27 9.66 -23.48
CA ARG A 392 -2.84 9.57 -24.88
C ARG A 392 -1.47 10.21 -25.04
N GLN A 393 -0.47 9.42 -25.40
CA GLN A 393 0.93 9.85 -25.50
C GLN A 393 1.39 10.17 -26.94
N THR A 394 0.57 9.86 -27.94
CA THR A 394 0.92 10.01 -29.37
C THR A 394 0.21 11.18 -30.04
N ILE A 395 -0.43 12.06 -29.27
CA ILE A 395 -1.07 13.25 -29.81
C ILE A 395 0.00 14.31 -30.12
N PRO A 396 0.09 14.78 -31.36
CA PRO A 396 1.05 15.82 -31.73
C PRO A 396 0.77 17.13 -30.97
N TYR A 397 1.83 17.77 -30.48
CA TYR A 397 1.73 19.02 -29.74
C TYR A 397 1.10 20.16 -30.56
N GLU A 398 1.27 20.10 -31.89
CA GLU A 398 0.71 21.06 -32.84
C GLU A 398 -0.82 21.07 -32.87
N MET A 399 -1.47 20.06 -32.33
CA MET A 399 -2.93 20.05 -32.17
C MET A 399 -3.44 21.03 -31.12
N GLY A 400 -2.54 21.61 -30.30
CA GLY A 400 -2.85 22.69 -29.36
C GLY A 400 -3.74 22.31 -28.19
N PHE A 401 -3.76 21.03 -27.79
CA PHE A 401 -4.47 20.63 -26.57
C PHE A 401 -3.71 21.12 -25.33
N SER A 402 -4.40 21.87 -24.48
CA SER A 402 -3.83 22.41 -23.24
C SER A 402 -3.94 21.46 -22.03
N ALA A 403 -4.76 20.39 -22.17
CA ALA A 403 -4.94 19.37 -21.15
C ALA A 403 -4.77 17.97 -21.73
N PRO A 404 -4.38 16.98 -20.91
CA PRO A 404 -4.24 15.59 -21.36
C PRO A 404 -5.53 15.00 -21.93
N LEU A 405 -5.39 14.16 -22.95
CA LEU A 405 -6.48 13.36 -23.49
C LEU A 405 -6.38 11.93 -22.94
N PHE A 406 -7.51 11.34 -22.58
CA PHE A 406 -7.56 10.00 -22.01
C PHE A 406 -8.33 9.03 -22.89
N ALA A 407 -7.92 7.76 -22.92
CA ALA A 407 -8.60 6.69 -23.63
C ALA A 407 -8.33 5.32 -22.99
N ASN A 408 -9.16 4.32 -23.33
CA ASN A 408 -8.95 2.92 -22.96
C ASN A 408 -8.15 2.20 -24.07
N LYS A 409 -6.83 2.27 -24.01
CA LYS A 409 -5.93 1.73 -25.03
C LYS A 409 -4.97 0.66 -24.53
N GLY A 410 -4.59 0.71 -23.24
CA GLY A 410 -3.58 -0.18 -22.70
C GLY A 410 -4.04 -1.64 -22.64
N GLU A 411 -3.08 -2.55 -22.78
CA GLU A 411 -3.25 -3.99 -22.64
C GLU A 411 -2.10 -4.58 -21.83
N ALA A 412 -2.41 -5.54 -20.96
CA ALA A 412 -1.43 -6.21 -20.12
C ALA A 412 -1.80 -7.68 -19.95
N SER A 413 -0.80 -8.53 -19.80
CA SER A 413 -1.00 -9.93 -19.43
C SER A 413 -0.25 -10.27 -18.16
N SER A 414 -0.78 -11.21 -17.40
CA SER A 414 -0.09 -11.81 -16.28
C SER A 414 -0.35 -13.31 -16.22
N HIS A 415 0.60 -14.05 -15.65
CA HIS A 415 0.45 -15.47 -15.38
C HIS A 415 1.25 -15.84 -14.15
N GLY A 416 0.87 -16.94 -13.54
CA GLY A 416 1.54 -17.42 -12.35
C GLY A 416 0.99 -18.75 -11.88
N PHE A 417 1.53 -19.20 -10.78
CA PHE A 417 1.03 -20.37 -10.07
C PHE A 417 1.07 -20.17 -8.56
N GLU A 418 0.18 -20.85 -7.89
CA GLU A 418 0.08 -20.87 -6.43
C GLU A 418 0.15 -22.30 -5.94
N VAL A 419 0.85 -22.50 -4.83
CA VAL A 419 0.91 -23.79 -4.13
C VAL A 419 0.54 -23.54 -2.67
N GLN A 420 -0.40 -24.29 -2.17
CA GLN A 420 -0.71 -24.33 -0.75
C GLN A 420 -0.54 -25.77 -0.25
N VAL A 421 0.09 -25.91 0.90
CA VAL A 421 0.27 -27.19 1.59
C VAL A 421 -0.15 -27.02 3.03
N ASP A 422 -1.11 -27.82 3.45
CA ASP A 422 -1.52 -27.97 4.85
C ASP A 422 -1.31 -29.42 5.26
N ALA A 423 -0.61 -29.63 6.37
CA ALA A 423 -0.37 -30.95 6.92
C ALA A 423 -0.64 -30.93 8.43
N ASN A 424 -1.49 -31.84 8.89
CA ASN A 424 -1.84 -31.97 10.30
C ASN A 424 -1.82 -33.45 10.70
N HIS A 425 -1.00 -33.76 11.69
CA HIS A 425 -0.90 -35.14 12.17
C HIS A 425 -0.79 -35.20 13.70
N ALA A 426 -1.62 -36.05 14.31
CA ALA A 426 -1.54 -36.41 15.72
C ALA A 426 -0.84 -37.77 15.85
N PHE A 427 0.42 -37.75 16.24
CA PHE A 427 1.20 -39.01 16.43
C PHE A 427 0.70 -39.85 17.59
N ASN A 428 0.19 -39.19 18.61
CA ASN A 428 -0.43 -39.79 19.77
C ASN A 428 -1.27 -38.77 20.54
N LYS A 429 -1.88 -39.16 21.66
CA LYS A 429 -2.73 -38.27 22.49
C LYS A 429 -1.98 -37.07 23.07
N ASN A 430 -0.62 -37.10 23.09
CA ASN A 430 0.18 -36.09 23.71
C ASN A 430 0.98 -35.26 22.70
N PHE A 431 1.10 -35.69 21.44
CA PHE A 431 1.94 -34.99 20.46
C PHE A 431 1.22 -34.87 19.13
N TRP A 432 1.09 -33.64 18.67
CA TRP A 432 0.61 -33.29 17.34
C TRP A 432 1.54 -32.30 16.66
N LEU A 433 1.56 -32.34 15.33
CA LEU A 433 2.33 -31.45 14.47
C LEU A 433 1.43 -30.95 13.33
N GLY A 434 1.43 -29.64 13.16
CA GLY A 434 0.82 -28.97 12.03
C GLY A 434 1.88 -28.18 11.24
N VAL A 435 1.87 -28.33 9.93
CA VAL A 435 2.70 -27.56 9.01
C VAL A 435 1.80 -26.94 7.95
N ARG A 436 2.01 -25.68 7.66
CA ARG A 436 1.35 -25.00 6.54
C ARG A 436 2.36 -24.21 5.74
N GLY A 437 2.12 -24.12 4.44
CA GLY A 437 2.95 -23.34 3.55
C GLY A 437 2.14 -22.84 2.36
N ASN A 438 2.49 -21.65 1.90
CA ASN A 438 1.98 -21.10 0.65
C ASN A 438 3.13 -20.50 -0.15
N PHE A 439 3.03 -20.61 -1.45
CA PHE A 439 3.98 -20.06 -2.40
C PHE A 439 3.21 -19.54 -3.60
N THR A 440 3.44 -18.28 -3.96
CA THR A 440 2.86 -17.65 -5.14
C THR A 440 3.99 -17.11 -6.01
N TYR A 441 3.98 -17.47 -7.27
CA TYR A 441 4.77 -16.83 -8.31
C TYR A 441 3.82 -16.17 -9.30
N ALA A 442 3.98 -14.88 -9.53
CA ALA A 442 3.19 -14.12 -10.49
C ALA A 442 4.07 -13.09 -11.22
N THR A 443 3.94 -13.02 -12.52
CA THR A 443 4.62 -12.01 -13.34
C THR A 443 3.67 -11.48 -14.39
N GLY A 444 3.83 -10.23 -14.75
CA GLY A 444 3.00 -9.57 -15.76
C GLY A 444 3.85 -8.70 -16.68
N LYS A 445 3.34 -8.46 -17.87
CA LYS A 445 3.98 -7.60 -18.87
C LYS A 445 2.96 -6.70 -19.56
N TYR A 446 3.44 -5.60 -20.08
CA TYR A 446 2.67 -4.74 -20.99
C TYR A 446 2.62 -5.39 -22.36
N GLU A 447 1.41 -5.70 -22.83
CA GLU A 447 1.18 -6.17 -24.21
C GLU A 447 1.07 -4.98 -25.17
N TYR A 448 0.44 -3.91 -24.71
CA TYR A 448 0.36 -2.65 -25.43
C TYR A 448 0.28 -1.47 -24.44
N VAL A 449 1.12 -0.47 -24.67
CA VAL A 449 1.08 0.85 -24.03
C VAL A 449 1.20 1.89 -25.14
N GLU A 450 0.38 2.93 -25.10
CA GLU A 450 0.54 4.05 -26.03
C GLU A 450 1.76 4.87 -25.60
N GLU A 451 2.84 4.74 -26.35
CA GLU A 451 4.10 5.44 -26.13
C GLU A 451 4.60 6.09 -27.42
N PRO A 452 5.35 7.22 -27.34
CA PRO A 452 5.96 7.84 -28.50
C PRO A 452 6.98 6.89 -29.13
N TYR A 453 7.37 7.16 -30.37
CA TYR A 453 8.43 6.41 -31.03
C TYR A 453 9.70 6.38 -30.17
N ARG A 454 10.24 5.17 -29.96
CA ARG A 454 11.49 4.93 -29.23
C ARG A 454 12.58 4.49 -30.20
N PRO A 455 13.72 5.19 -30.27
CA PRO A 455 14.78 4.85 -31.24
C PRO A 455 15.38 3.46 -30.97
N TYR A 456 15.39 3.04 -29.71
CA TYR A 456 15.99 1.77 -29.29
C TYR A 456 14.98 0.83 -28.63
N PRO A 457 15.04 -0.51 -28.89
CA PRO A 457 14.07 -1.46 -28.35
C PRO A 457 14.06 -1.58 -26.82
N TRP A 458 15.14 -1.25 -26.15
CA TRP A 458 15.22 -1.31 -24.68
C TRP A 458 14.47 -0.16 -24.00
N LEU A 459 14.23 0.94 -24.71
CA LEU A 459 13.46 2.09 -24.21
C LEU A 459 11.95 1.85 -24.24
N SER A 460 11.49 0.88 -25.03
CA SER A 460 10.06 0.54 -25.08
C SER A 460 9.62 -0.24 -23.85
N HIS A 461 8.44 0.09 -23.33
CA HIS A 461 7.79 -0.64 -22.25
C HIS A 461 7.00 -1.87 -22.74
N ILE A 462 6.67 -1.92 -24.06
CA ILE A 462 5.92 -3.02 -24.67
C ILE A 462 6.74 -4.33 -24.55
N GLY A 463 6.10 -5.38 -24.07
CA GLY A 463 6.73 -6.67 -23.80
C GLY A 463 7.60 -6.74 -22.53
N LYS A 464 7.79 -5.62 -21.81
CA LYS A 464 8.52 -5.58 -20.53
C LYS A 464 7.59 -5.84 -19.37
N ARG A 465 8.18 -6.19 -18.21
CA ARG A 465 7.42 -6.41 -16.98
C ARG A 465 6.66 -5.16 -16.54
N ILE A 466 5.49 -5.35 -15.95
CA ILE A 466 4.79 -4.29 -15.24
C ILE A 466 5.67 -3.83 -14.07
N GLU A 467 5.81 -2.52 -13.88
CA GLU A 467 6.72 -1.90 -12.88
C GLU A 467 8.20 -2.31 -13.03
N GLN A 468 8.65 -2.65 -14.24
CA GLN A 468 10.07 -2.90 -14.51
C GLN A 468 10.92 -1.71 -14.07
N SER A 469 11.99 -1.99 -13.31
CA SER A 469 12.97 -0.97 -12.98
C SER A 469 13.81 -0.63 -14.20
N TYR A 470 14.01 0.66 -14.45
CA TYR A 470 14.83 1.20 -15.53
C TYR A 470 15.92 2.08 -14.95
N GLY A 471 17.10 2.05 -15.55
CA GLY A 471 18.23 2.88 -15.12
C GLY A 471 19.46 2.66 -15.98
N LEU A 472 20.48 3.46 -15.69
CA LEU A 472 21.79 3.37 -16.31
C LEU A 472 22.57 2.18 -15.75
N VAL A 473 23.50 1.63 -16.53
CA VAL A 473 24.42 0.60 -16.07
C VAL A 473 25.69 1.28 -15.57
N ALA A 474 25.92 1.26 -14.27
CA ALA A 474 27.16 1.78 -13.68
C ALA A 474 28.29 0.77 -13.82
N GLU A 475 29.47 1.24 -14.20
CA GLU A 475 30.68 0.42 -14.30
C GLU A 475 31.51 0.47 -13.00
N ARG A 476 31.83 1.68 -12.56
CA ARG A 476 32.63 2.00 -11.36
C ARG A 476 32.56 3.52 -11.10
N LEU A 477 33.34 4.00 -10.15
CA LEU A 477 33.58 5.44 -10.01
C LEU A 477 34.75 5.86 -10.90
N PHE A 478 34.76 7.11 -11.37
CA PHE A 478 35.89 7.70 -12.11
C PHE A 478 37.14 7.73 -11.24
N ILE A 479 38.30 7.38 -11.84
CA ILE A 479 39.58 7.30 -11.13
C ILE A 479 40.20 8.70 -11.00
N ASP A 480 40.34 9.38 -12.14
CA ASP A 480 41.02 10.68 -12.31
C ASP A 480 40.52 11.41 -13.56
N GLU A 481 41.08 12.56 -13.85
CA GLU A 481 40.75 13.42 -15.01
C GLU A 481 41.11 12.76 -16.35
N GLU A 482 42.13 11.90 -16.39
CA GLU A 482 42.51 11.17 -17.60
C GLU A 482 41.46 10.08 -17.93
N ASP A 483 40.97 9.40 -16.92
CA ASP A 483 39.86 8.44 -17.09
C ASP A 483 38.60 9.14 -17.60
N ILE A 484 38.28 10.32 -17.09
CA ILE A 484 37.16 11.15 -17.57
C ILE A 484 37.36 11.54 -19.04
N ALA A 485 38.53 12.05 -19.40
CA ALA A 485 38.87 12.50 -20.77
C ALA A 485 38.79 11.36 -21.80
N ASN A 486 39.07 10.13 -21.39
CA ASN A 486 39.03 8.93 -22.24
C ASN A 486 37.71 8.14 -22.16
N SER A 487 36.67 8.70 -21.59
CA SER A 487 35.37 8.07 -21.41
C SER A 487 34.28 8.78 -22.21
N PRO A 488 33.14 8.12 -22.53
CA PRO A 488 31.98 8.77 -23.09
C PRO A 488 31.51 9.95 -22.23
N VAL A 489 31.05 11.02 -22.88
CA VAL A 489 30.60 12.22 -22.20
C VAL A 489 29.27 11.98 -21.49
N GLN A 490 29.21 12.22 -20.19
CA GLN A 490 27.95 12.11 -19.42
C GLN A 490 27.21 13.44 -19.40
N THR A 491 25.93 13.46 -19.80
CA THR A 491 25.16 14.70 -20.02
C THR A 491 24.35 15.15 -18.81
N TYR A 492 24.47 14.49 -17.66
CA TYR A 492 23.63 14.74 -16.47
C TYR A 492 24.21 15.82 -15.51
N GLY A 493 25.04 16.73 -16.00
CA GLY A 493 25.66 17.79 -15.23
C GLY A 493 27.17 17.61 -15.07
N GLU A 494 27.79 18.44 -14.25
CA GLU A 494 29.21 18.35 -13.96
C GLU A 494 29.54 17.11 -13.14
N TYR A 495 30.62 16.45 -13.46
CA TYR A 495 31.16 15.29 -12.76
C TYR A 495 32.71 15.35 -12.72
N MET A 496 33.28 14.65 -11.74
CA MET A 496 34.72 14.63 -11.48
C MET A 496 35.15 13.26 -10.91
N PRO A 497 36.43 13.02 -10.63
CA PRO A 497 36.90 11.78 -9.99
C PRO A 497 36.11 11.45 -8.73
N GLY A 498 35.75 10.17 -8.60
CA GLY A 498 34.88 9.68 -7.52
C GLY A 498 33.39 9.76 -7.80
N ASP A 499 32.94 10.30 -8.94
CA ASP A 499 31.57 10.22 -9.41
C ASP A 499 31.32 8.95 -10.22
N ILE A 500 30.03 8.58 -10.37
CA ILE A 500 29.64 7.32 -11.04
C ILE A 500 29.92 7.43 -12.55
N LYS A 501 30.67 6.45 -13.07
CA LYS A 501 30.88 6.22 -14.50
C LYS A 501 29.86 5.24 -15.03
N TYR A 502 29.10 5.66 -16.05
CA TYR A 502 28.09 4.84 -16.70
C TYR A 502 28.58 4.25 -18.02
N LYS A 503 27.95 3.13 -18.39
CA LYS A 503 28.21 2.44 -19.65
C LYS A 503 27.39 3.08 -20.77
N ASP A 504 28.06 3.36 -21.87
CA ASP A 504 27.45 3.72 -23.15
C ASP A 504 26.85 2.45 -23.79
N ILE A 505 25.52 2.37 -23.89
CA ILE A 505 24.80 1.19 -24.36
C ILE A 505 24.63 1.20 -25.88
N ASN A 506 24.42 2.35 -26.46
CA ASN A 506 24.23 2.52 -27.90
C ASN A 506 25.55 2.75 -28.66
N ASN A 507 26.67 2.99 -27.94
CA ASN A 507 28.02 3.26 -28.44
C ASN A 507 28.10 4.53 -29.31
N ASP A 508 27.39 5.59 -28.96
CA ASP A 508 27.43 6.87 -29.64
C ASP A 508 28.45 7.85 -29.05
N GLY A 509 29.12 7.49 -27.94
CA GLY A 509 30.10 8.31 -27.23
C GLY A 509 29.49 9.29 -26.22
N ILE A 510 28.18 9.22 -25.98
CA ILE A 510 27.42 10.13 -25.11
C ILE A 510 26.51 9.32 -24.18
N ILE A 511 26.62 9.53 -22.88
CA ILE A 511 25.70 8.94 -21.88
C ILE A 511 24.53 9.87 -21.66
N ASN A 512 23.34 9.42 -22.03
CA ASN A 512 22.09 10.17 -21.93
C ASN A 512 20.89 9.24 -21.63
N ASP A 513 19.65 9.74 -21.78
CA ASP A 513 18.45 8.94 -21.52
C ASP A 513 18.24 7.78 -22.52
N GLU A 514 18.99 7.74 -23.64
CA GLU A 514 18.97 6.64 -24.61
C GLU A 514 19.73 5.41 -24.10
N ASP A 515 20.61 5.55 -23.08
CA ASP A 515 21.33 4.47 -22.42
C ASP A 515 20.56 3.84 -21.24
N ILE A 516 19.36 4.33 -20.96
CA ILE A 516 18.53 3.77 -19.91
C ILE A 516 17.96 2.43 -20.36
N VAL A 517 18.26 1.36 -19.61
CA VAL A 517 17.86 -0.01 -19.92
C VAL A 517 17.03 -0.63 -18.79
N PRO A 518 16.27 -1.71 -19.05
CA PRO A 518 15.66 -2.50 -18.00
C PRO A 518 16.71 -3.12 -17.10
N ILE A 519 16.66 -2.88 -15.80
CA ILE A 519 17.59 -3.44 -14.80
C ILE A 519 16.82 -4.05 -13.63
N GLY A 520 17.36 -5.10 -13.04
CA GLY A 520 16.75 -5.76 -11.88
C GLY A 520 15.37 -6.35 -12.14
N PHE A 521 14.59 -6.45 -11.09
CA PHE A 521 13.22 -6.94 -11.10
C PHE A 521 12.22 -5.78 -10.98
N ALA A 522 10.94 -6.10 -11.10
CA ALA A 522 9.88 -5.15 -10.78
C ALA A 522 9.94 -4.72 -9.31
N LYS A 523 9.35 -3.56 -9.01
CA LYS A 523 9.25 -3.07 -7.62
C LYS A 523 8.39 -4.00 -6.78
N SER A 524 7.25 -4.45 -7.33
CA SER A 524 6.39 -5.46 -6.67
C SER A 524 7.02 -6.85 -6.79
N PRO A 525 7.07 -7.63 -5.68
CA PRO A 525 7.66 -8.97 -5.70
C PRO A 525 6.93 -9.92 -6.65
N GLU A 526 7.66 -10.65 -7.50
CA GLU A 526 7.11 -11.73 -8.31
C GLU A 526 6.89 -13.02 -7.51
N ILE A 527 7.60 -13.19 -6.40
CA ILE A 527 7.47 -14.35 -5.51
C ILE A 527 7.08 -13.85 -4.12
N VAL A 528 6.00 -14.42 -3.59
CA VAL A 528 5.58 -14.25 -2.19
C VAL A 528 5.38 -15.64 -1.60
N TYR A 529 5.93 -15.88 -0.41
CA TYR A 529 5.83 -17.17 0.25
C TYR A 529 5.68 -17.03 1.76
N GLY A 530 5.04 -18.03 2.36
CA GLY A 530 4.92 -18.13 3.79
C GLY A 530 4.90 -19.59 4.21
N PHE A 531 5.48 -19.89 5.37
CA PHE A 531 5.40 -21.21 5.94
C PHE A 531 5.40 -21.13 7.47
N GLY A 532 4.71 -22.08 8.08
CA GLY A 532 4.60 -22.11 9.54
C GLY A 532 4.54 -23.54 10.04
N VAL A 533 5.03 -23.70 11.27
CA VAL A 533 5.01 -24.94 12.01
C VAL A 533 4.32 -24.68 13.34
N SER A 534 3.39 -25.54 13.69
CA SER A 534 2.73 -25.55 14.99
C SER A 534 2.84 -26.94 15.57
N MET A 535 3.22 -27.05 16.82
CA MET A 535 3.29 -28.35 17.50
C MET A 535 2.79 -28.24 18.93
N GLY A 536 2.21 -29.32 19.40
CA GLY A 536 1.80 -29.44 20.79
C GLY A 536 2.35 -30.71 21.42
N TYR A 537 2.90 -30.58 22.60
CA TYR A 537 3.34 -31.70 23.42
C TYR A 537 2.75 -31.62 24.81
N LYS A 538 1.82 -32.53 25.12
CA LYS A 538 1.03 -32.50 26.35
C LYS A 538 0.31 -31.15 26.52
N ASN A 539 0.75 -30.34 27.48
CA ASN A 539 0.17 -29.06 27.82
C ASN A 539 0.88 -27.86 27.18
N PHE A 540 2.01 -28.10 26.51
CA PHE A 540 2.77 -27.08 25.82
C PHE A 540 2.37 -27.04 24.34
N ASP A 541 2.28 -25.84 23.80
CA ASP A 541 2.16 -25.59 22.37
C ASP A 541 3.16 -24.50 21.94
N ILE A 542 3.70 -24.66 20.74
CA ILE A 542 4.53 -23.67 20.08
C ILE A 542 4.11 -23.54 18.64
N SER A 543 4.10 -22.32 18.15
CA SER A 543 3.93 -22.02 16.74
C SER A 543 4.92 -20.98 16.26
N CYS A 544 5.37 -21.13 15.02
CA CYS A 544 6.16 -20.11 14.34
C CYS A 544 5.66 -19.96 12.90
N PHE A 545 5.73 -18.73 12.40
CA PHE A 545 5.36 -18.41 11.04
C PHE A 545 6.40 -17.50 10.39
N PHE A 546 6.81 -17.89 9.19
CA PHE A 546 7.75 -17.17 8.35
C PHE A 546 7.03 -16.61 7.14
N GLN A 547 7.41 -15.41 6.74
CA GLN A 547 6.92 -14.73 5.54
C GLN A 547 8.10 -14.18 4.76
N GLY A 548 8.07 -14.32 3.44
CA GLY A 548 9.12 -13.79 2.59
C GLY A 548 8.60 -13.33 1.23
N ALA A 549 9.44 -12.54 0.59
CA ALA A 549 9.27 -12.10 -0.78
C ALA A 549 10.60 -12.23 -1.53
N ALA A 550 10.53 -12.42 -2.84
CA ALA A 550 11.71 -12.50 -3.69
C ALA A 550 11.41 -11.99 -5.11
N ARG A 551 12.46 -11.77 -5.89
CA ARG A 551 12.38 -11.20 -7.24
C ARG A 551 11.70 -9.84 -7.23
N SER A 552 12.14 -8.96 -6.33
CA SER A 552 11.82 -7.53 -6.29
C SER A 552 13.09 -6.71 -6.23
N SER A 553 13.04 -5.49 -6.72
CA SER A 553 14.16 -4.56 -6.66
C SER A 553 13.67 -3.17 -6.28
N PHE A 554 14.53 -2.42 -5.62
CA PHE A 554 14.29 -1.01 -5.33
C PHE A 554 15.59 -0.21 -5.49
N PHE A 555 15.45 1.09 -5.69
CA PHE A 555 16.60 2.01 -5.71
C PHE A 555 16.76 2.67 -4.35
N ILE A 556 18.00 2.78 -3.88
CA ILE A 556 18.32 3.72 -2.81
C ILE A 556 18.06 5.13 -3.35
N ASN A 557 17.25 5.92 -2.66
CA ASN A 557 17.07 7.33 -2.96
C ASN A 557 18.28 8.11 -2.43
N SER A 558 19.29 8.31 -3.31
CA SER A 558 20.51 8.99 -2.94
C SER A 558 20.29 10.42 -2.42
N LYS A 559 19.37 11.18 -3.01
CA LYS A 559 19.04 12.54 -2.54
C LYS A 559 18.53 12.59 -1.11
N ALA A 560 17.74 11.59 -0.72
CA ALA A 560 17.20 11.51 0.63
C ALA A 560 18.23 11.04 1.66
N THR A 561 19.23 10.26 1.23
CA THR A 561 20.18 9.61 2.14
C THR A 561 21.58 10.22 2.14
N ASN A 562 22.00 10.90 1.06
CA ASN A 562 23.31 11.53 1.00
C ASN A 562 23.44 12.59 2.11
N PRO A 563 24.57 12.59 2.86
CA PRO A 563 24.84 13.62 3.86
C PRO A 563 25.04 14.99 3.19
N PHE A 564 24.75 16.05 3.92
CA PHE A 564 24.87 17.44 3.51
C PHE A 564 23.95 17.88 2.35
N MET A 565 23.14 16.98 1.84
CA MET A 565 22.18 17.28 0.79
C MET A 565 20.89 17.86 1.38
N GLN A 566 20.19 18.63 0.57
CA GLN A 566 18.90 19.19 0.92
C GLN A 566 17.79 18.18 0.65
N MET A 567 17.08 17.75 1.70
CA MET A 567 15.87 16.95 1.55
C MET A 567 14.66 17.84 1.21
N ASP A 568 13.71 17.25 0.50
CA ASP A 568 12.43 17.87 0.14
C ASP A 568 11.44 17.90 1.34
N LEU A 569 11.88 18.46 2.47
CA LEU A 569 11.04 18.80 3.64
C LEU A 569 10.69 20.30 3.69
N GLY A 570 10.96 21.02 2.58
CA GLY A 570 10.68 22.43 2.43
C GLY A 570 11.77 23.33 3.02
N GLY A 571 12.93 23.51 2.35
CA GLY A 571 13.97 24.48 2.69
C GLY A 571 15.37 23.91 3.00
N ASN A 572 16.19 24.63 3.74
CA ASN A 572 17.62 24.35 3.97
C ASN A 572 17.88 23.15 4.92
N ASN A 573 17.31 22.00 4.62
CA ASN A 573 17.53 20.78 5.40
C ASN A 573 18.85 20.17 4.98
N LEU A 574 19.74 19.98 5.90
CA LEU A 574 21.01 19.33 5.66
C LEU A 574 20.96 17.95 6.34
N ASN A 575 20.89 16.89 5.52
CA ASN A 575 20.93 15.53 6.03
C ASN A 575 22.14 15.30 6.93
N GLY A 576 21.93 14.59 8.04
CA GLY A 576 23.01 14.09 8.88
C GLY A 576 23.82 13.02 8.13
N MET A 577 25.06 12.79 8.57
CA MET A 577 25.89 11.71 8.06
C MET A 577 25.57 10.40 8.77
N MET A 578 25.06 9.43 8.01
CA MET A 578 24.84 8.07 8.53
C MET A 578 26.18 7.32 8.61
N GLN A 579 26.31 6.40 9.57
CA GLN A 579 27.50 5.58 9.77
C GLN A 579 27.93 4.84 8.49
N ALA A 580 26.94 4.32 7.73
CA ALA A 580 27.20 3.59 6.48
C ALA A 580 27.93 4.44 5.43
N TYR A 581 27.65 5.75 5.37
CA TYR A 581 28.37 6.67 4.49
C TYR A 581 29.77 6.96 5.01
N ALA A 582 29.93 7.14 6.32
CA ALA A 582 31.24 7.38 6.92
C ALA A 582 32.18 6.19 6.77
N ASP A 583 31.65 4.97 6.75
CA ASP A 583 32.43 3.74 6.67
C ASP A 583 32.91 3.43 5.25
N ASP A 584 32.16 3.77 4.20
CA ASP A 584 32.48 3.33 2.82
C ASP A 584 32.03 4.37 1.76
N TYR A 585 32.73 5.48 1.69
CA TYR A 585 32.58 6.47 0.63
C TYR A 585 33.91 6.73 -0.08
N TRP A 586 33.83 7.19 -1.32
CA TRP A 586 35.01 7.63 -2.06
C TRP A 586 35.52 8.98 -1.53
N SER A 587 36.85 9.09 -1.36
CA SER A 587 37.53 10.34 -1.01
C SER A 587 38.94 10.37 -1.60
N GLU A 588 39.58 11.56 -1.65
CA GLU A 588 40.95 11.70 -2.10
C GLU A 588 41.96 10.87 -1.28
N SER A 589 41.68 10.61 -0.02
CA SER A 589 42.49 9.78 0.86
C SER A 589 42.16 8.28 0.74
N ASN A 590 40.99 7.93 0.20
CA ASN A 590 40.53 6.57 -0.04
C ASN A 590 39.85 6.48 -1.41
N ARG A 591 40.66 6.34 -2.47
CA ARG A 591 40.21 6.28 -3.86
C ARG A 591 39.68 4.91 -4.24
N ASN A 592 38.77 4.34 -3.42
CA ASN A 592 38.09 3.10 -3.73
C ASN A 592 37.06 3.31 -4.83
N ILE A 593 37.35 2.88 -6.05
CA ILE A 593 36.44 3.01 -7.21
C ILE A 593 35.17 2.15 -7.13
N TYR A 594 35.09 1.30 -6.13
CA TYR A 594 33.89 0.47 -5.84
C TYR A 594 33.32 0.76 -4.45
N ALA A 595 33.66 1.94 -3.85
CA ALA A 595 33.05 2.35 -2.61
C ALA A 595 31.52 2.36 -2.77
N THR A 596 30.79 1.92 -1.76
CA THR A 596 29.31 1.86 -1.82
C THR A 596 28.70 3.23 -2.14
N PHE A 597 29.31 4.31 -1.64
CA PHE A 597 28.88 5.67 -1.87
C PHE A 597 29.93 6.46 -2.67
N PRO A 598 29.51 7.20 -3.72
CA PRO A 598 30.36 8.11 -4.46
C PRO A 598 30.93 9.21 -3.55
N ARG A 599 31.76 10.10 -4.13
CA ARG A 599 32.25 11.26 -3.41
C ARG A 599 31.10 12.08 -2.80
N LEU A 600 31.33 12.60 -1.60
CA LEU A 600 30.39 13.45 -0.90
C LEU A 600 30.45 14.88 -1.41
N SER A 601 29.31 15.59 -1.36
CA SER A 601 29.21 16.98 -1.80
C SER A 601 28.15 17.73 -1.00
N THR A 602 28.33 19.03 -0.86
CA THR A 602 27.32 19.95 -0.32
C THR A 602 26.34 20.46 -1.38
N THR A 603 26.61 20.16 -2.66
CA THR A 603 25.73 20.48 -3.79
C THR A 603 25.24 19.22 -4.47
N ASP A 604 24.09 19.32 -5.13
CA ASP A 604 23.49 18.21 -5.88
C ASP A 604 24.38 17.80 -7.06
N ILE A 605 24.81 16.54 -7.08
CA ILE A 605 25.53 15.92 -8.20
C ILE A 605 24.51 15.12 -9.00
N ALA A 606 23.89 15.77 -9.99
CA ALA A 606 22.81 15.17 -10.77
C ALA A 606 23.24 13.85 -11.44
N ASN A 607 24.51 13.72 -11.85
CA ASN A 607 25.09 12.49 -12.37
C ASN A 607 24.97 11.33 -11.39
N ASN A 608 25.32 11.53 -10.11
CA ASN A 608 25.28 10.49 -9.10
C ASN A 608 23.88 10.12 -8.63
N ASN A 609 22.87 10.95 -8.92
CA ASN A 609 21.49 10.76 -8.49
C ASN A 609 20.61 10.07 -9.52
N ARG A 610 21.19 9.61 -10.63
CA ARG A 610 20.44 8.84 -11.64
C ARG A 610 20.14 7.42 -11.16
N ASN A 611 18.91 6.96 -11.43
CA ASN A 611 18.59 5.55 -11.24
C ASN A 611 19.55 4.68 -12.04
N SER A 612 20.24 3.79 -11.37
CA SER A 612 21.29 2.97 -12.00
C SER A 612 21.52 1.66 -11.23
N THR A 613 22.29 0.78 -11.80
CA THR A 613 22.73 -0.44 -11.11
C THR A 613 23.54 -0.13 -9.84
N TRP A 614 24.10 1.09 -9.72
CA TRP A 614 24.79 1.52 -8.50
C TRP A 614 23.87 1.59 -7.29
N TRP A 615 22.66 2.10 -7.47
CA TRP A 615 21.67 2.30 -6.42
C TRP A 615 20.64 1.17 -6.33
N LEU A 616 20.61 0.27 -7.32
CA LEU A 616 19.68 -0.85 -7.34
C LEU A 616 20.02 -1.87 -6.25
N ARG A 617 19.02 -2.31 -5.50
CA ARG A 617 19.16 -3.31 -4.44
C ARG A 617 18.16 -4.43 -4.59
N ASP A 618 18.54 -5.62 -4.12
CA ASP A 618 17.66 -6.79 -4.03
C ASP A 618 16.70 -6.61 -2.85
N GLY A 619 15.40 -6.62 -3.15
CA GLY A 619 14.32 -6.50 -2.18
C GLY A 619 13.89 -7.83 -1.57
N SER A 620 14.60 -8.93 -1.82
CA SER A 620 14.25 -10.25 -1.29
C SER A 620 14.53 -10.37 0.20
N TYR A 621 13.61 -11.00 0.93
CA TYR A 621 13.75 -11.24 2.36
C TYR A 621 12.97 -12.47 2.84
N LEU A 622 13.35 -12.95 4.03
CA LEU A 622 12.60 -13.90 4.86
C LEU A 622 12.48 -13.31 6.27
N ARG A 623 11.27 -13.20 6.80
CA ARG A 623 10.98 -12.66 8.13
C ARG A 623 10.36 -13.71 9.02
N LEU A 624 10.87 -13.84 10.25
CA LEU A 624 10.17 -14.53 11.33
C LEU A 624 9.03 -13.63 11.81
N LYS A 625 7.85 -13.87 11.22
CA LYS A 625 6.67 -13.00 11.34
C LYS A 625 6.01 -13.12 12.70
N SER A 626 5.86 -14.37 13.18
CA SER A 626 5.32 -14.60 14.51
C SER A 626 5.89 -15.85 15.14
N VAL A 627 6.03 -15.81 16.45
CA VAL A 627 6.29 -16.95 17.33
C VAL A 627 5.33 -16.87 18.50
N GLU A 628 4.73 -17.98 18.87
CA GLU A 628 3.92 -18.07 20.07
C GLU A 628 4.26 -19.35 20.83
N ILE A 629 4.40 -19.24 22.14
CA ILE A 629 4.61 -20.35 23.07
C ILE A 629 3.50 -20.29 24.09
N GLY A 630 2.74 -21.37 24.24
CA GLY A 630 1.64 -21.48 25.16
C GLY A 630 1.78 -22.65 26.13
N TYR A 631 1.19 -22.49 27.31
CA TYR A 631 1.03 -23.55 28.28
C TYR A 631 -0.41 -23.56 28.79
N THR A 632 -1.08 -24.68 28.59
CA THR A 632 -2.45 -24.91 29.09
C THR A 632 -2.39 -25.62 30.42
N LEU A 633 -2.92 -25.04 31.48
CA LEU A 633 -2.90 -25.66 32.79
C LEU A 633 -3.72 -26.96 32.81
N PRO A 634 -3.24 -27.99 33.55
CA PRO A 634 -3.98 -29.26 33.70
C PRO A 634 -5.35 -29.03 34.30
N LYS A 635 -6.38 -29.74 33.81
CA LYS A 635 -7.76 -29.63 34.28
C LYS A 635 -7.92 -29.86 35.79
N ARG A 636 -7.00 -30.62 36.41
CA ARG A 636 -7.00 -30.83 37.89
C ARG A 636 -6.81 -29.52 38.66
N LEU A 637 -6.04 -28.57 38.11
CA LEU A 637 -5.80 -27.27 38.75
C LEU A 637 -6.91 -26.27 38.43
N THR A 638 -7.36 -26.25 37.19
CA THR A 638 -8.38 -25.29 36.74
C THR A 638 -9.76 -25.57 37.28
N SER A 639 -10.14 -26.86 37.45
CA SER A 639 -11.43 -27.26 38.00
C SER A 639 -11.67 -26.80 39.44
N HIS A 640 -10.59 -26.69 40.29
CA HIS A 640 -10.68 -26.16 41.65
C HIS A 640 -10.99 -24.65 41.68
N LEU A 641 -10.72 -23.95 40.57
CA LEU A 641 -10.97 -22.51 40.39
C LEU A 641 -12.27 -22.24 39.61
N GLY A 642 -13.06 -23.27 39.29
CA GLY A 642 -14.28 -23.12 38.49
C GLY A 642 -14.04 -22.82 37.03
N MET A 643 -12.81 -23.02 36.53
CA MET A 643 -12.45 -22.75 35.14
C MET A 643 -12.40 -24.01 34.31
N SER A 644 -12.96 -23.97 33.12
CA SER A 644 -12.90 -25.06 32.14
C SER A 644 -11.56 -25.14 31.42
N ASN A 645 -10.92 -23.98 31.19
CA ASN A 645 -9.60 -23.87 30.56
C ASN A 645 -8.84 -22.61 31.05
N LEU A 646 -7.53 -22.77 31.25
CA LEU A 646 -6.60 -21.66 31.51
C LEU A 646 -5.33 -21.88 30.69
N ARG A 647 -5.09 -21.01 29.71
CA ARG A 647 -3.86 -21.00 28.90
C ARG A 647 -3.10 -19.70 29.10
N ILE A 648 -1.83 -19.80 29.42
CA ILE A 648 -0.88 -18.69 29.51
C ILE A 648 0.01 -18.75 28.27
N TYR A 649 0.23 -17.64 27.60
CA TYR A 649 1.05 -17.61 26.41
C TYR A 649 1.92 -16.36 26.32
N ALA A 650 3.04 -16.49 25.62
CA ALA A 650 3.89 -15.39 25.16
C ALA A 650 3.98 -15.43 23.64
N SER A 651 3.84 -14.30 22.99
CA SER A 651 4.01 -14.19 21.55
C SER A 651 4.89 -13.03 21.15
N GLY A 652 5.60 -13.20 20.04
CA GLY A 652 6.44 -12.18 19.43
C GLY A 652 6.08 -12.00 17.97
N LEU A 653 6.06 -10.75 17.49
CA LEU A 653 5.81 -10.41 16.10
C LEU A 653 6.99 -9.66 15.49
N ASN A 654 7.28 -9.90 14.21
CA ASN A 654 8.35 -9.26 13.44
C ASN A 654 9.74 -9.35 14.12
N LEU A 655 10.08 -10.50 14.65
CA LEU A 655 11.24 -10.67 15.54
C LEU A 655 12.57 -10.60 14.79
N PHE A 656 12.63 -11.12 13.57
CA PHE A 656 13.87 -11.21 12.82
C PHE A 656 13.62 -11.20 11.31
N ALA A 657 14.54 -10.57 10.54
CA ALA A 657 14.51 -10.57 9.08
C ALA A 657 15.89 -10.95 8.52
N TRP A 658 15.91 -11.94 7.62
CA TRP A 658 17.07 -12.33 6.82
C TRP A 658 16.95 -11.71 5.45
N ASN A 659 17.92 -10.87 5.07
CA ASN A 659 18.00 -10.22 3.77
C ASN A 659 19.47 -9.88 3.42
N ARG A 660 19.74 -9.52 2.18
CA ARG A 660 21.06 -9.07 1.72
C ARG A 660 21.30 -7.60 1.96
N PHE A 661 20.25 -6.81 2.04
CA PHE A 661 20.31 -5.39 2.30
C PHE A 661 20.46 -5.12 3.80
N LYS A 662 21.37 -4.22 4.21
CA LYS A 662 21.74 -4.05 5.63
C LYS A 662 21.60 -2.63 6.17
N LEU A 663 21.23 -1.66 5.34
CA LEU A 663 21.18 -0.26 5.79
C LEU A 663 19.94 0.03 6.63
N TRP A 664 18.76 -0.51 6.24
CA TRP A 664 17.50 -0.41 6.98
C TRP A 664 16.61 -1.62 6.68
N ASP A 665 15.40 -1.65 7.20
CA ASP A 665 14.48 -2.75 6.91
C ASP A 665 14.11 -2.77 5.41
N VAL A 666 14.35 -3.90 4.76
CA VAL A 666 14.19 -4.06 3.31
C VAL A 666 12.76 -3.76 2.82
N GLU A 667 11.73 -3.97 3.66
CA GLU A 667 10.35 -3.67 3.31
C GLU A 667 10.04 -2.16 3.26
N GLN A 668 10.92 -1.30 3.80
CA GLN A 668 10.82 0.15 3.65
C GLN A 668 11.27 0.63 2.25
N GLY A 669 12.08 -0.17 1.55
CA GLY A 669 12.57 0.18 0.21
C GLY A 669 13.43 1.45 0.21
N ASN A 670 13.15 2.37 -0.67
CA ASN A 670 13.92 3.50 -1.20
C ASN A 670 14.89 4.25 -0.26
N ASP A 671 14.43 4.76 0.88
CA ASP A 671 15.22 5.72 1.68
C ASP A 671 15.36 5.36 3.17
N GLY A 672 14.61 4.38 3.66
CA GLY A 672 14.62 4.02 5.07
C GLY A 672 14.11 5.11 6.01
N MET A 673 13.49 6.18 5.48
CA MET A 673 13.03 7.33 6.27
C MET A 673 11.63 7.14 6.86
N GLN A 674 11.06 5.95 6.74
CA GLN A 674 9.80 5.59 7.40
C GLN A 674 10.07 5.04 8.80
N TYR A 675 9.09 5.17 9.68
CA TYR A 675 9.21 4.60 11.02
C TYR A 675 9.48 3.09 10.94
N PRO A 676 10.51 2.57 11.60
CA PRO A 676 10.93 1.17 11.48
C PRO A 676 9.81 0.20 11.87
N ILE A 677 9.78 -0.97 11.19
CA ILE A 677 8.88 -2.07 11.56
C ILE A 677 9.22 -2.55 12.97
N GLN A 678 8.22 -2.47 13.86
CA GLN A 678 8.42 -2.80 15.26
C GLN A 678 8.37 -4.31 15.51
N ALA A 679 9.28 -4.78 16.36
CA ALA A 679 9.10 -6.05 17.04
C ALA A 679 8.13 -5.85 18.23
N VAL A 680 7.13 -6.73 18.35
CA VAL A 680 6.12 -6.65 19.40
C VAL A 680 6.15 -7.92 20.22
N TYR A 681 6.19 -7.78 21.53
CA TYR A 681 6.15 -8.89 22.49
C TYR A 681 4.86 -8.78 23.30
N ASN A 682 4.07 -9.85 23.31
CA ASN A 682 2.83 -9.92 24.05
C ASN A 682 2.86 -11.07 25.06
N PHE A 683 2.28 -10.82 26.22
CA PHE A 683 1.99 -11.84 27.21
C PHE A 683 0.48 -11.85 27.46
N GLY A 684 -0.12 -13.01 27.46
CA GLY A 684 -1.56 -13.11 27.58
C GLY A 684 -2.02 -14.35 28.34
N ILE A 685 -3.25 -14.25 28.83
CA ILE A 685 -3.95 -15.33 29.54
C ILE A 685 -5.32 -15.50 28.90
N ASN A 686 -5.65 -16.72 28.51
CA ASN A 686 -6.96 -17.11 28.03
C ASN A 686 -7.68 -17.94 29.11
N LEU A 687 -8.82 -17.43 29.55
CA LEU A 687 -9.66 -18.04 30.57
C LEU A 687 -11.01 -18.46 29.96
N SER A 688 -11.46 -19.65 30.28
CA SER A 688 -12.82 -20.12 30.00
C SER A 688 -13.41 -20.72 31.28
N PHE A 689 -14.65 -20.37 31.60
CA PHE A 689 -15.38 -20.82 32.75
C PHE A 689 -16.40 -21.91 32.40
#